data_7c07175391664a12f7a8babaeb3f1cde
#
_entry.id   7c07175391664a12f7a8babaeb3f1cde
#
_cell.length_a   1.000
_cell.length_b   1.000
_cell.length_c   1.000
_cell.angle_alpha   90.00
_cell.angle_beta   90.00
_cell.angle_gamma   90.00
#
_symmetry.space_group_name_H-M   'P 1'
#
loop_
_entity.id
_entity.type
_entity.pdbx_description
1 polymer ?
#
loop_
_entity_poly.entity_id
_entity_poly.type
_entity_poly.pdbx_seq_one_letter_code
_entity_poly.pdbx_strand_id
1 'polypeptide(L)'
;LYKVPHMEKNKIEILCTLGPSSFDGQVIKRLDGLGVGLFRINLSHTKAHDLASIIETIQSNTDVPICLDTEGAQVRTGDFVQTQIELKENSIVCGHRRKVSGDAENFNFYPKNIVDEFQIGDLISIDFNSVLVQVTGIKEEGVILRVINGGLVGRNKAVTVDRDIALSPLTENDQACLAIGLERKLNHYALSFASCRDDVDKIRQLTRDDAFIISKIESLTGLANLVDIATASDALLIDRGDLSRQVPLERIPEVQKAIIKNAKDMNRKVYVATNLLESMITHPTPTRAEVNDIYNTLLDGADGLVLAAETAIGAHPIACASMVVKMVRNFEKPKLADPLEYPFDPISLLVEPHGGRLVQRLASVKECEQVTDLIQLSVSSTTLLDCEQIAYGTYSPLTGFMNHQTCESVLETNRLPDGTIWTMPILLAAPEIAANSFGVGDRVALAGANGKVYATLDVSEIFTMDLELVAQKWFNTISRDHPGVARLFKGGDRFVAGDVCLVERLPSTHRHYELTPAQSRYIFAHKGWSKVIGFYTHNPIHRGHEHMQLKALEDTGADGLYINPVIRPKECGDFMPGPIMLSYQTMLDLGLFPKGKVILGSVAAYSRYAGPREIVFTALCRKNMGCSHYIICNDHTGVEYFHALESNQEFIESLGDFGIQLVFFDTVGYDTSTACYGPASDSVNMHAIDDTQIRAYLRDGKSIPEWMMREVVQESLRSEIAKNKTLFVE
;
A
#
# COMPACT_ATOMS: atom_id res chain seq x y z
N LEU A 1 11.07 -13.99 -11.48
CA LEU A 1 11.00 -12.60 -11.00
C LEU A 1 10.01 -11.84 -11.90
N TYR A 2 8.73 -11.92 -11.57
CA TYR A 2 7.72 -11.14 -12.28
C TYR A 2 7.81 -9.68 -11.86
N LYS A 3 7.90 -8.78 -12.86
CA LYS A 3 7.77 -7.35 -12.63
C LYS A 3 6.41 -7.07 -11.99
N VAL A 4 6.42 -6.46 -10.81
CA VAL A 4 5.22 -5.88 -10.19
C VAL A 4 4.56 -4.99 -11.25
N PRO A 5 3.24 -5.11 -11.51
CA PRO A 5 2.58 -4.11 -12.32
C PRO A 5 2.74 -2.78 -11.59
N HIS A 6 3.54 -1.88 -12.18
CA HIS A 6 3.61 -0.50 -11.72
C HIS A 6 2.18 0.05 -11.79
N MET A 7 1.67 0.52 -10.65
CA MET A 7 0.46 1.34 -10.66
C MET A 7 0.62 2.40 -11.75
N GLU A 8 -0.43 2.68 -12.52
CA GLU A 8 -0.39 3.75 -13.53
C GLU A 8 0.25 4.98 -12.87
N LYS A 9 1.32 5.49 -13.49
CA LYS A 9 2.02 6.66 -12.96
C LYS A 9 1.01 7.80 -12.89
N ASN A 10 0.78 8.34 -11.71
CA ASN A 10 0.01 9.55 -11.51
C ASN A 10 0.52 10.63 -12.46
N LYS A 11 -0.38 11.42 -13.02
CA LYS A 11 0.01 12.61 -13.82
C LYS A 11 0.78 13.62 -12.96
N ILE A 12 0.46 13.67 -11.67
CA ILE A 12 1.11 14.48 -10.65
C ILE A 12 2.20 13.65 -9.98
N GLU A 13 3.42 14.14 -10.02
CA GLU A 13 4.60 13.44 -9.50
C GLU A 13 4.71 13.59 -7.98
N ILE A 14 5.11 12.53 -7.30
CA ILE A 14 5.36 12.53 -5.85
C ILE A 14 6.85 12.31 -5.62
N LEU A 15 7.48 13.26 -4.95
CA LEU A 15 8.89 13.23 -4.62
C LEU A 15 9.06 13.02 -3.12
N CYS A 16 9.93 12.10 -2.71
CA CYS A 16 10.22 11.84 -1.30
C CYS A 16 11.68 12.06 -0.97
N THR A 17 11.96 12.89 0.02
CA THR A 17 13.31 13.01 0.57
C THR A 17 13.61 11.82 1.47
N LEU A 18 14.69 11.10 1.16
CA LEU A 18 15.16 10.01 1.99
C LEU A 18 16.13 10.52 3.06
N GLY A 19 16.06 9.91 4.23
CA GLY A 19 16.88 10.24 5.38
C GLY A 19 16.83 9.13 6.44
N PRO A 20 17.26 9.38 7.68
CA PRO A 20 17.36 8.36 8.73
C PRO A 20 16.09 7.52 8.94
N SER A 21 14.90 8.09 8.74
CA SER A 21 13.62 7.38 8.89
C SER A 21 13.21 6.54 7.68
N SER A 22 13.90 6.69 6.55
CA SER A 22 13.51 6.05 5.28
C SER A 22 14.66 5.37 4.53
N PHE A 23 15.87 5.28 5.07
CA PHE A 23 16.97 4.54 4.46
C PHE A 23 16.88 3.01 4.62
N ASP A 24 15.83 2.51 5.24
CA ASP A 24 15.54 1.07 5.31
C ASP A 24 15.03 0.56 3.95
N GLY A 25 15.58 -0.58 3.48
CA GLY A 25 15.23 -1.15 2.18
C GLY A 25 13.74 -1.51 2.05
N GLN A 26 13.06 -1.90 3.12
CA GLN A 26 11.62 -2.18 3.09
C GLN A 26 10.82 -0.89 2.96
N VAL A 27 11.24 0.19 3.64
CA VAL A 27 10.60 1.51 3.50
C VAL A 27 10.75 2.02 2.08
N ILE A 28 11.95 1.91 1.48
CA ILE A 28 12.21 2.33 0.08
C ILE A 28 11.29 1.57 -0.89
N LYS A 29 11.25 0.24 -0.81
CA LYS A 29 10.34 -0.60 -1.63
C LYS A 29 8.88 -0.23 -1.44
N ARG A 30 8.52 0.15 -0.23
CA ARG A 30 7.16 0.53 0.10
C ARG A 30 6.77 1.87 -0.48
N LEU A 31 7.66 2.86 -0.45
CA LEU A 31 7.48 4.17 -1.08
C LEU A 31 7.39 4.04 -2.61
N ASP A 32 8.24 3.20 -3.23
CA ASP A 32 8.16 2.83 -4.65
C ASP A 32 6.79 2.22 -4.99
N GLY A 33 6.36 1.22 -4.22
CA GLY A 33 5.04 0.57 -4.40
C GLY A 33 3.84 1.50 -4.22
N LEU A 34 3.99 2.66 -3.58
CA LEU A 34 2.99 3.71 -3.50
C LEU A 34 2.97 4.62 -4.73
N GLY A 35 3.96 4.49 -5.64
CA GLY A 35 4.06 5.29 -6.85
C GLY A 35 4.85 6.58 -6.68
N VAL A 36 5.79 6.64 -5.72
CA VAL A 36 6.78 7.73 -5.64
C VAL A 36 7.60 7.75 -6.93
N GLY A 37 7.68 8.91 -7.59
CA GLY A 37 8.32 9.07 -8.89
C GLY A 37 9.79 9.48 -8.83
N LEU A 38 10.25 10.07 -7.70
CA LEU A 38 11.62 10.55 -7.53
C LEU A 38 12.02 10.51 -6.05
N PHE A 39 13.18 9.93 -5.74
CA PHE A 39 13.81 10.00 -4.43
C PHE A 39 14.82 11.14 -4.38
N ARG A 40 14.76 11.97 -3.35
CA ARG A 40 15.63 13.10 -3.14
C ARG A 40 16.61 12.82 -2.00
N ILE A 41 17.91 13.10 -2.21
CA ILE A 41 18.95 13.10 -1.18
C ILE A 41 19.38 14.55 -0.94
N ASN A 42 19.19 15.06 0.28
CA ASN A 42 19.58 16.42 0.65
C ASN A 42 21.07 16.47 1.05
N LEU A 43 21.88 17.13 0.26
CA LEU A 43 23.33 17.23 0.48
C LEU A 43 23.71 18.14 1.66
N SER A 44 22.79 18.98 2.15
CA SER A 44 23.02 19.74 3.39
C SER A 44 23.18 18.82 4.63
N HIS A 45 22.69 17.60 4.55
CA HIS A 45 22.74 16.60 5.64
C HIS A 45 23.53 15.35 5.27
N THR A 46 24.02 15.25 4.02
CA THR A 46 24.75 14.10 3.50
C THR A 46 26.17 14.51 3.12
N LYS A 47 27.17 13.82 3.63
CA LYS A 47 28.57 14.07 3.29
C LYS A 47 28.99 13.22 2.09
N ALA A 48 29.94 13.74 1.28
CA ALA A 48 30.39 13.06 0.07
C ALA A 48 30.90 11.62 0.34
N HIS A 49 31.53 11.34 1.49
CA HIS A 49 32.03 10.00 1.81
C HIS A 49 30.93 8.97 2.09
N ASP A 50 29.72 9.39 2.50
CA ASP A 50 28.58 8.51 2.76
C ASP A 50 27.71 8.30 1.51
N LEU A 51 27.74 9.25 0.57
CA LEU A 51 26.80 9.33 -0.53
C LEU A 51 26.79 8.08 -1.42
N ALA A 52 27.98 7.53 -1.72
CA ALA A 52 28.09 6.37 -2.59
C ALA A 52 27.34 5.13 -2.02
N SER A 53 27.45 4.88 -0.71
CA SER A 53 26.77 3.77 -0.03
C SER A 53 25.27 4.00 0.06
N ILE A 54 24.83 5.23 0.25
CA ILE A 54 23.40 5.60 0.27
C ILE A 54 22.80 5.35 -1.12
N ILE A 55 23.43 5.80 -2.20
CA ILE A 55 22.95 5.55 -3.56
C ILE A 55 22.86 4.05 -3.84
N GLU A 56 23.88 3.27 -3.47
CA GLU A 56 23.90 1.83 -3.66
C GLU A 56 22.76 1.14 -2.90
N THR A 57 22.50 1.56 -1.67
CA THR A 57 21.37 1.06 -0.87
C THR A 57 20.03 1.34 -1.55
N ILE A 58 19.84 2.53 -2.11
CA ILE A 58 18.60 2.89 -2.81
C ILE A 58 18.47 2.06 -4.09
N GLN A 59 19.49 2.05 -4.95
CA GLN A 59 19.48 1.35 -6.24
C GLN A 59 19.34 -0.17 -6.12
N SER A 60 19.75 -0.76 -5.00
CA SER A 60 19.55 -2.19 -4.73
C SER A 60 18.10 -2.54 -4.37
N ASN A 61 17.26 -1.57 -4.04
CA ASN A 61 15.89 -1.78 -3.58
C ASN A 61 14.82 -1.23 -4.53
N THR A 62 15.19 -0.37 -5.51
CA THR A 62 14.22 0.28 -6.41
C THR A 62 14.90 0.79 -7.67
N ASP A 63 14.11 0.90 -8.76
CA ASP A 63 14.49 1.57 -10.02
C ASP A 63 14.03 3.05 -10.06
N VAL A 64 13.41 3.57 -9.00
CA VAL A 64 12.99 4.97 -8.91
C VAL A 64 14.21 5.89 -9.01
N PRO A 65 14.20 6.91 -9.88
CA PRO A 65 15.33 7.82 -10.04
C PRO A 65 15.70 8.53 -8.73
N ILE A 66 16.99 8.86 -8.60
CA ILE A 66 17.55 9.59 -7.46
C ILE A 66 17.93 10.99 -7.90
N CYS A 67 17.48 12.00 -7.14
CA CYS A 67 17.85 13.40 -7.29
C CYS A 67 18.81 13.83 -6.18
N LEU A 68 19.95 14.38 -6.53
CA LEU A 68 20.84 15.04 -5.58
C LEU A 68 20.43 16.51 -5.45
N ASP A 69 20.07 16.92 -4.23
CA ASP A 69 19.64 18.27 -3.90
C ASP A 69 20.78 19.01 -3.20
N THR A 70 21.33 20.02 -3.87
CA THR A 70 22.53 20.73 -3.45
C THR A 70 22.30 21.51 -2.12
N GLU A 71 23.37 21.72 -1.38
CA GLU A 71 23.38 22.59 -0.20
C GLU A 71 23.15 24.05 -0.62
N GLY A 72 23.77 24.46 -1.72
CA GLY A 72 23.57 25.73 -2.38
C GLY A 72 24.21 26.94 -1.67
N ALA A 73 23.93 28.10 -2.24
CA ALA A 73 24.45 29.39 -1.80
C ALA A 73 23.79 29.91 -0.55
N GLN A 74 24.22 29.42 0.62
CA GLN A 74 23.68 29.84 1.92
C GLN A 74 24.76 30.28 2.89
N VAL A 75 24.42 31.30 3.70
CA VAL A 75 25.16 31.60 4.91
C VAL A 75 24.55 30.83 6.09
N ARG A 76 25.41 30.22 6.92
CA ARG A 76 24.97 29.46 8.10
C ARG A 76 25.87 29.77 9.29
N THR A 77 25.35 29.53 10.50
CA THR A 77 26.16 29.55 11.73
C THR A 77 27.10 28.35 11.78
N GLY A 78 28.28 28.51 12.35
CA GLY A 78 29.26 27.45 12.58
C GLY A 78 28.89 26.52 13.75
N ASP A 79 29.92 25.84 14.29
CA ASP A 79 29.77 24.92 15.41
C ASP A 79 29.73 25.68 16.73
N PHE A 80 28.97 25.19 17.73
CA PHE A 80 28.89 25.74 19.07
C PHE A 80 29.32 24.70 20.11
N VAL A 81 29.79 25.20 21.27
CA VAL A 81 30.15 24.35 22.43
C VAL A 81 28.95 23.59 22.97
N GLN A 82 27.80 24.24 22.97
CA GLN A 82 26.53 23.68 23.42
C GLN A 82 25.60 23.47 22.22
N THR A 83 24.58 22.65 22.34
CA THR A 83 23.58 22.40 21.27
C THR A 83 22.90 23.70 20.82
N GLN A 84 22.64 24.61 21.79
CA GLN A 84 22.12 25.95 21.57
C GLN A 84 22.74 26.91 22.60
N ILE A 85 22.91 28.16 22.22
CA ILE A 85 23.35 29.25 23.08
C ILE A 85 22.30 30.36 23.04
N GLU A 86 22.20 31.13 24.13
CA GLU A 86 21.34 32.31 24.21
C GLU A 86 22.15 33.56 23.95
N LEU A 87 21.81 34.31 22.89
CA LEU A 87 22.34 35.66 22.65
C LEU A 87 21.40 36.68 23.29
N LYS A 88 21.96 37.47 24.22
CA LYS A 88 21.18 38.46 24.96
C LYS A 88 21.06 39.76 24.18
N GLU A 89 19.89 40.37 24.22
CA GLU A 89 19.65 41.68 23.64
C GLU A 89 20.66 42.74 24.13
N ASN A 90 21.11 43.58 23.20
CA ASN A 90 22.17 44.60 23.43
C ASN A 90 23.56 44.06 23.76
N SER A 91 23.81 42.76 23.79
CA SER A 91 25.16 42.22 23.91
C SER A 91 25.98 42.43 22.61
N ILE A 92 27.29 42.35 22.77
CA ILE A 92 28.24 42.43 21.64
C ILE A 92 28.85 41.04 21.44
N VAL A 93 28.85 40.56 20.20
CA VAL A 93 29.34 39.25 19.81
C VAL A 93 30.36 39.42 18.69
N CYS A 94 31.41 38.59 18.66
CA CYS A 94 32.37 38.55 17.54
C CYS A 94 32.03 37.42 16.59
N GLY A 95 31.76 37.78 15.31
CA GLY A 95 31.66 36.85 14.19
C GLY A 95 33.02 36.58 13.55
N HIS A 96 33.67 35.46 13.89
CA HIS A 96 35.08 35.19 13.52
C HIS A 96 35.23 34.73 12.08
N ARG A 97 36.36 35.14 11.45
CA ARG A 97 36.82 34.62 10.12
C ARG A 97 37.30 33.19 10.20
N ARG A 98 37.85 32.79 11.35
CA ARG A 98 38.38 31.44 11.57
C ARG A 98 37.31 30.59 12.29
N LYS A 99 37.40 29.28 12.05
CA LYS A 99 36.53 28.33 12.78
C LYS A 99 36.83 28.42 14.28
N VAL A 100 35.79 28.72 15.04
CA VAL A 100 35.82 28.73 16.52
C VAL A 100 34.69 27.83 17.01
N SER A 101 34.84 27.28 18.22
CA SER A 101 33.73 26.66 18.91
C SER A 101 32.90 27.78 19.53
N GLY A 102 31.70 28.03 18.99
CA GLY A 102 30.89 29.18 19.31
C GLY A 102 30.33 29.18 20.73
N ASP A 103 30.26 30.36 21.33
CA ASP A 103 29.63 30.64 22.62
C ASP A 103 28.81 31.95 22.55
N ALA A 104 28.35 32.47 23.69
CA ALA A 104 27.55 33.69 23.72
C ALA A 104 28.30 34.98 23.31
N GLU A 105 29.62 34.96 23.24
CA GLU A 105 30.46 36.10 22.87
C GLU A 105 31.14 35.96 21.52
N ASN A 106 31.31 34.69 21.05
CA ASN A 106 32.10 34.37 19.88
C ASN A 106 31.43 33.24 19.07
N PHE A 107 31.28 33.40 17.77
CA PHE A 107 30.95 32.30 16.88
C PHE A 107 31.45 32.60 15.46
N ASN A 108 31.35 31.65 14.55
CA ASN A 108 31.71 31.85 13.16
C ASN A 108 30.54 31.54 12.22
N PHE A 109 30.66 32.08 11.01
CA PHE A 109 29.74 31.79 9.91
C PHE A 109 30.39 30.84 8.90
N TYR A 110 29.55 30.24 8.08
CA TYR A 110 29.93 29.41 6.96
C TYR A 110 29.19 29.91 5.70
N PRO A 111 29.86 30.00 4.52
CA PRO A 111 31.25 29.64 4.25
C PRO A 111 32.25 30.61 4.91
N LYS A 112 33.51 30.17 5.07
CA LYS A 112 34.55 30.92 5.84
C LYS A 112 34.79 32.38 5.40
N ASN A 113 34.72 32.63 4.09
CA ASN A 113 34.98 33.94 3.48
C ASN A 113 33.79 34.90 3.60
N ILE A 114 32.61 34.44 4.08
CA ILE A 114 31.42 35.29 4.14
C ILE A 114 31.58 36.50 5.05
N VAL A 115 32.41 36.39 6.07
CA VAL A 115 32.69 37.50 7.02
C VAL A 115 33.34 38.67 6.30
N ASP A 116 34.07 38.46 5.18
CA ASP A 116 34.71 39.51 4.42
C ASP A 116 33.72 40.28 3.52
N GLU A 117 32.55 39.70 3.28
CA GLU A 117 31.46 40.31 2.53
C GLU A 117 30.55 41.20 3.38
N PHE A 118 30.59 41.06 4.73
CA PHE A 118 29.77 41.88 5.60
C PHE A 118 30.24 43.33 5.70
N GLN A 119 29.28 44.25 5.76
CA GLN A 119 29.53 45.68 5.81
C GLN A 119 28.97 46.26 7.13
N ILE A 120 29.60 47.35 7.60
CA ILE A 120 29.06 48.05 8.80
C ILE A 120 27.67 48.59 8.50
N GLY A 121 26.72 48.24 9.34
CA GLY A 121 25.32 48.57 9.19
C GLY A 121 24.45 47.40 8.77
N ASP A 122 25.02 46.33 8.19
CA ASP A 122 24.23 45.12 7.77
C ASP A 122 23.43 44.61 8.92
N LEU A 123 22.14 44.28 8.66
CA LEU A 123 21.27 43.53 9.57
C LEU A 123 21.31 42.05 9.18
N ILE A 124 21.62 41.23 10.16
CA ILE A 124 21.77 39.79 9.99
C ILE A 124 20.73 39.07 10.84
N SER A 125 19.81 38.40 10.17
CA SER A 125 18.80 37.52 10.81
C SER A 125 19.33 36.09 10.88
N ILE A 126 19.21 35.45 12.03
CA ILE A 126 19.65 34.08 12.30
C ILE A 126 18.43 33.23 12.70
N ASP A 127 18.34 32.01 12.13
CA ASP A 127 17.33 31.00 12.43
C ASP A 127 15.88 31.53 12.36
N PHE A 128 15.44 31.90 11.12
CA PHE A 128 14.07 32.37 10.85
C PHE A 128 13.62 33.55 11.73
N ASN A 129 14.48 34.56 11.89
CA ASN A 129 14.26 35.73 12.76
C ASN A 129 14.26 35.44 14.26
N SER A 130 14.79 34.31 14.67
CA SER A 130 14.99 33.99 16.10
C SER A 130 15.89 35.00 16.79
N VAL A 131 16.96 35.42 16.09
CA VAL A 131 17.91 36.42 16.53
C VAL A 131 18.19 37.43 15.42
N LEU A 132 18.21 38.73 15.75
CA LEU A 132 18.63 39.79 14.84
C LEU A 132 19.87 40.46 15.37
N VAL A 133 20.93 40.57 14.57
CA VAL A 133 22.15 41.26 14.90
C VAL A 133 22.48 42.31 13.86
N GLN A 134 23.24 43.35 14.28
CA GLN A 134 23.76 44.39 13.39
C GLN A 134 25.27 44.39 13.38
N VAL A 135 25.88 44.51 12.23
CA VAL A 135 27.34 44.71 12.09
C VAL A 135 27.68 46.12 12.50
N THR A 136 28.41 46.26 13.59
CA THR A 136 28.83 47.57 14.15
C THR A 136 30.29 47.88 13.96
N GLY A 137 31.10 46.89 13.55
CA GLY A 137 32.53 47.10 13.31
C GLY A 137 33.18 45.92 12.62
N ILE A 138 34.31 46.15 11.97
CA ILE A 138 35.14 45.15 11.31
C ILE A 138 36.51 45.14 11.98
N LYS A 139 37.02 43.98 12.35
CA LYS A 139 38.35 43.78 12.94
C LYS A 139 39.12 42.73 12.11
N GLU A 140 40.40 42.56 12.41
CA GLU A 140 41.25 41.57 11.78
C GLU A 140 40.73 40.13 12.01
N GLU A 141 40.25 39.84 13.21
CA GLU A 141 39.71 38.54 13.58
C GLU A 141 38.30 38.27 13.05
N GLY A 142 37.50 39.29 12.66
CA GLY A 142 36.15 39.15 12.21
C GLY A 142 35.30 40.40 12.27
N VAL A 143 33.99 40.25 12.40
CA VAL A 143 33.01 41.33 12.54
C VAL A 143 32.49 41.45 13.95
N ILE A 144 32.22 42.66 14.39
CA ILE A 144 31.59 42.97 15.65
C ILE A 144 30.10 43.11 15.39
N LEU A 145 29.33 42.31 16.10
CA LEU A 145 27.86 42.22 16.00
C LEU A 145 27.22 42.73 17.28
N ARG A 146 26.27 43.64 17.15
CA ARG A 146 25.36 44.01 18.24
C ARG A 146 24.08 43.24 18.13
N VAL A 147 23.66 42.54 19.14
CA VAL A 147 22.38 41.83 19.19
C VAL A 147 21.25 42.84 19.35
N ILE A 148 20.38 42.95 18.33
CA ILE A 148 19.20 43.84 18.32
C ILE A 148 18.02 43.15 18.96
N ASN A 149 17.77 41.87 18.56
CA ASN A 149 16.77 40.99 19.16
C ASN A 149 17.44 39.72 19.64
N GLY A 150 17.37 39.39 20.92
CA GLY A 150 17.99 38.23 21.52
C GLY A 150 17.16 36.95 21.33
N GLY A 151 17.83 35.81 21.47
CA GLY A 151 17.19 34.50 21.37
C GLY A 151 18.17 33.35 21.31
N LEU A 152 17.67 32.15 21.05
CA LEU A 152 18.49 30.93 20.97
C LEU A 152 19.08 30.76 19.58
N VAL A 153 20.37 30.46 19.51
CA VAL A 153 21.12 30.15 18.28
C VAL A 153 21.76 28.77 18.42
N GLY A 154 21.64 27.95 17.42
CA GLY A 154 22.26 26.63 17.35
C GLY A 154 23.22 26.48 16.15
N ARG A 155 23.84 25.30 16.07
CA ARG A 155 24.74 24.91 14.98
C ARG A 155 24.00 24.84 13.65
N ASN A 156 24.69 25.21 12.56
CA ASN A 156 24.23 25.06 11.16
C ASN A 156 22.86 25.75 10.90
N LYS A 157 22.60 26.86 11.59
CA LYS A 157 21.39 27.64 11.42
C LYS A 157 21.52 28.62 10.26
N ALA A 158 20.42 28.79 9.53
CA ALA A 158 20.38 29.71 8.40
C ALA A 158 20.59 31.16 8.83
N VAL A 159 21.29 31.89 8.00
CA VAL A 159 21.62 33.32 8.19
C VAL A 159 21.20 34.08 6.95
N THR A 160 20.43 35.13 7.15
CA THR A 160 19.97 36.04 6.06
C THR A 160 20.48 37.45 6.35
N VAL A 161 21.04 38.10 5.35
CA VAL A 161 21.48 39.52 5.42
C VAL A 161 20.45 40.37 4.70
N ASP A 162 20.24 41.59 5.13
CA ASP A 162 19.25 42.54 4.59
C ASP A 162 19.59 43.09 3.22
N ARG A 163 20.73 42.68 2.63
CA ARG A 163 21.12 42.94 1.26
C ARG A 163 21.65 41.71 0.54
N ASP A 164 21.70 41.73 -0.75
CA ASP A 164 22.27 40.66 -1.56
C ASP A 164 23.78 40.54 -1.35
N ILE A 165 24.24 39.32 -1.14
CA ILE A 165 25.64 38.93 -1.07
C ILE A 165 25.91 37.90 -2.16
N ALA A 166 26.96 38.14 -2.95
CA ALA A 166 27.35 37.18 -3.98
C ALA A 166 27.97 35.93 -3.37
N LEU A 167 27.27 34.82 -3.50
CA LEU A 167 27.71 33.49 -3.02
C LEU A 167 27.94 32.56 -4.22
N SER A 168 28.88 31.63 -4.08
CA SER A 168 28.99 30.55 -5.06
C SER A 168 27.72 29.68 -5.02
N PRO A 169 27.11 29.37 -6.17
CA PRO A 169 25.90 28.57 -6.20
C PRO A 169 26.10 27.12 -5.72
N LEU A 170 27.35 26.65 -5.71
CA LEU A 170 27.71 25.29 -5.29
C LEU A 170 28.83 25.33 -4.25
N THR A 171 28.69 24.59 -3.18
CA THR A 171 29.70 24.36 -2.14
C THR A 171 30.74 23.33 -2.60
N GLU A 172 31.86 23.23 -1.87
CA GLU A 172 32.85 22.15 -2.11
C GLU A 172 32.21 20.75 -1.94
N ASN A 173 31.33 20.59 -0.96
CA ASN A 173 30.59 19.33 -0.74
C ASN A 173 29.65 19.03 -1.93
N ASP A 174 28.95 20.05 -2.45
CA ASP A 174 28.10 19.88 -3.63
C ASP A 174 28.91 19.38 -4.82
N GLN A 175 30.05 20.02 -5.12
CA GLN A 175 30.90 19.61 -6.24
C GLN A 175 31.41 18.19 -6.11
N ALA A 176 31.82 17.77 -4.90
CA ALA A 176 32.26 16.41 -4.63
C ALA A 176 31.10 15.42 -4.78
N CYS A 177 29.90 15.75 -4.30
CA CYS A 177 28.72 14.92 -4.42
C CYS A 177 28.20 14.80 -5.87
N LEU A 178 28.26 15.88 -6.64
CA LEU A 178 27.89 15.85 -8.06
C LEU A 178 28.82 14.93 -8.87
N ALA A 179 30.13 14.92 -8.56
CA ALA A 179 31.10 14.02 -9.21
C ALA A 179 30.72 12.53 -8.90
N ILE A 180 30.35 12.20 -7.65
CA ILE A 180 29.89 10.86 -7.27
C ILE A 180 28.57 10.51 -8.00
N GLY A 181 27.64 11.46 -8.08
CA GLY A 181 26.38 11.28 -8.81
C GLY A 181 26.61 10.96 -10.29
N LEU A 182 27.57 11.63 -10.91
CA LEU A 182 27.97 11.40 -12.30
C LEU A 182 28.57 9.98 -12.48
N GLU A 183 29.47 9.55 -11.58
CA GLU A 183 30.04 8.19 -11.58
C GLU A 183 28.97 7.11 -11.43
N ARG A 184 27.96 7.37 -10.60
CA ARG A 184 26.81 6.47 -10.34
C ARG A 184 25.69 6.62 -11.39
N LYS A 185 25.91 7.42 -12.46
CA LYS A 185 24.99 7.64 -13.58
C LYS A 185 23.61 8.21 -13.17
N LEU A 186 23.62 9.06 -12.14
CA LEU A 186 22.42 9.81 -11.80
C LEU A 186 22.13 10.87 -12.86
N ASN A 187 20.86 11.19 -13.06
CA ASN A 187 20.42 12.14 -14.08
C ASN A 187 19.53 13.27 -13.55
N HIS A 188 19.23 13.30 -12.26
CA HIS A 188 18.38 14.33 -11.66
C HIS A 188 19.14 15.08 -10.58
N TYR A 189 19.10 16.42 -10.68
CA TYR A 189 19.80 17.30 -9.76
C TYR A 189 18.92 18.49 -9.41
N ALA A 190 18.86 18.88 -8.14
CA ALA A 190 18.17 20.07 -7.69
C ALA A 190 19.18 21.12 -7.24
N LEU A 191 19.06 22.32 -7.77
CA LEU A 191 19.92 23.45 -7.46
C LEU A 191 19.23 24.35 -6.42
N SER A 192 19.73 24.35 -5.19
CA SER A 192 19.24 25.21 -4.12
C SER A 192 19.66 26.67 -4.35
N PHE A 193 18.80 27.60 -3.96
CA PHE A 193 19.02 29.05 -4.07
C PHE A 193 19.43 29.55 -5.47
N ALA A 194 18.84 28.97 -6.52
CA ALA A 194 19.05 29.45 -7.87
C ALA A 194 18.72 30.93 -7.96
N SER A 195 19.71 31.77 -8.27
CA SER A 195 19.61 33.23 -8.30
C SER A 195 19.59 33.82 -9.69
N CYS A 196 20.22 33.13 -10.67
CA CYS A 196 20.30 33.55 -12.05
C CYS A 196 20.50 32.35 -12.99
N ARG A 197 20.44 32.61 -14.29
CA ARG A 197 20.70 31.63 -15.33
C ARG A 197 22.09 30.97 -15.23
N ASP A 198 23.12 31.77 -14.94
CA ASP A 198 24.49 31.27 -14.86
C ASP A 198 24.70 30.21 -13.78
N ASP A 199 23.90 30.24 -12.68
CA ASP A 199 23.93 29.22 -11.66
C ASP A 199 23.43 27.86 -12.18
N VAL A 200 22.39 27.88 -13.02
CA VAL A 200 21.84 26.69 -13.67
C VAL A 200 22.80 26.16 -14.72
N ASP A 201 23.38 27.04 -15.51
CA ASP A 201 24.37 26.68 -16.54
C ASP A 201 25.63 26.06 -15.88
N LYS A 202 26.02 26.50 -14.70
CA LYS A 202 27.18 26.00 -13.97
C LYS A 202 26.95 24.56 -13.45
N ILE A 203 25.78 24.23 -12.89
CA ILE A 203 25.50 22.87 -12.48
C ILE A 203 25.39 21.94 -13.71
N ARG A 204 24.82 22.40 -14.82
CA ARG A 204 24.73 21.65 -16.08
C ARG A 204 26.10 21.31 -16.63
N GLN A 205 27.09 22.23 -16.54
CA GLN A 205 28.47 21.96 -16.94
C GLN A 205 29.19 20.91 -16.08
N LEU A 206 28.82 20.80 -14.82
CA LEU A 206 29.39 19.82 -13.87
C LEU A 206 28.69 18.46 -13.90
N THR A 207 27.58 18.35 -14.61
CA THR A 207 26.81 17.13 -14.77
C THR A 207 26.82 16.68 -16.23
N ARG A 208 25.73 16.17 -16.74
CA ARG A 208 25.59 15.74 -18.13
C ARG A 208 24.72 16.74 -18.90
N ASP A 209 24.93 16.87 -20.21
CA ASP A 209 24.09 17.73 -21.05
C ASP A 209 22.61 17.34 -21.02
N ASP A 210 22.31 16.05 -20.83
CA ASP A 210 20.97 15.49 -20.73
C ASP A 210 20.45 15.40 -19.27
N ALA A 211 21.16 15.96 -18.29
CA ALA A 211 20.73 15.97 -16.89
C ALA A 211 19.46 16.79 -16.70
N PHE A 212 18.54 16.26 -15.90
CA PHE A 212 17.31 16.94 -15.51
C PHE A 212 17.58 17.85 -14.31
N ILE A 213 17.58 19.16 -14.54
CA ILE A 213 17.88 20.19 -13.52
C ILE A 213 16.60 20.79 -12.98
N ILE A 214 16.42 20.68 -11.66
CA ILE A 214 15.33 21.29 -10.91
C ILE A 214 15.88 22.51 -10.18
N SER A 215 15.51 23.72 -10.60
CA SER A 215 15.95 24.94 -9.89
C SER A 215 14.99 25.32 -8.79
N LYS A 216 15.52 25.52 -7.57
CA LYS A 216 14.73 25.85 -6.40
C LYS A 216 14.62 27.36 -6.24
N ILE A 217 13.39 27.85 -6.18
CA ILE A 217 13.07 29.27 -6.00
C ILE A 217 12.86 29.52 -4.51
N GLU A 218 13.86 30.12 -3.87
CA GLU A 218 14.01 30.22 -2.41
C GLU A 218 14.38 31.62 -1.92
N SER A 219 14.53 32.57 -2.86
CA SER A 219 14.99 33.94 -2.56
C SER A 219 14.29 35.01 -3.40
N LEU A 220 14.35 36.27 -2.95
CA LEU A 220 13.85 37.40 -3.74
C LEU A 220 14.60 37.57 -5.06
N THR A 221 15.93 37.33 -5.07
CA THR A 221 16.72 37.35 -6.28
C THR A 221 16.30 36.28 -7.26
N GLY A 222 16.02 35.04 -6.78
CA GLY A 222 15.45 33.97 -7.61
C GLY A 222 14.09 34.34 -8.18
N LEU A 223 13.24 35.01 -7.41
CA LEU A 223 11.95 35.52 -7.89
C LEU A 223 12.09 36.60 -8.95
N ALA A 224 13.04 37.54 -8.77
CA ALA A 224 13.30 38.61 -9.73
C ALA A 224 13.81 38.06 -11.09
N ASN A 225 14.58 36.98 -11.07
CA ASN A 225 15.17 36.34 -12.26
C ASN A 225 14.41 35.04 -12.67
N LEU A 226 13.16 34.86 -12.23
CA LEU A 226 12.39 33.64 -12.44
C LEU A 226 12.36 33.17 -13.90
N VAL A 227 12.16 34.08 -14.84
CA VAL A 227 12.05 33.76 -16.28
C VAL A 227 13.36 33.20 -16.83
N ASP A 228 14.49 33.81 -16.48
CA ASP A 228 15.81 33.39 -16.95
C ASP A 228 16.19 32.02 -16.34
N ILE A 229 15.93 31.83 -15.05
CA ILE A 229 16.14 30.56 -14.35
C ILE A 229 15.26 29.46 -14.97
N ALA A 230 13.96 29.72 -15.16
CA ALA A 230 13.04 28.76 -15.75
C ALA A 230 13.42 28.38 -17.19
N THR A 231 13.95 29.34 -17.97
CA THR A 231 14.40 29.06 -19.34
C THR A 231 15.57 28.06 -19.36
N ALA A 232 16.49 28.16 -18.42
CA ALA A 232 17.69 27.29 -18.34
C ALA A 232 17.39 25.94 -17.65
N SER A 233 16.30 25.83 -16.89
CA SER A 233 15.95 24.67 -16.09
C SER A 233 14.97 23.72 -16.79
N ASP A 234 14.93 22.46 -16.38
CA ASP A 234 13.95 21.47 -16.83
C ASP A 234 12.66 21.52 -15.98
N ALA A 235 12.81 21.87 -14.70
CA ALA A 235 11.71 22.08 -13.77
C ALA A 235 12.07 23.15 -12.73
N LEU A 236 11.03 23.69 -12.08
CA LEU A 236 11.18 24.55 -10.91
C LEU A 236 10.67 23.83 -9.66
N LEU A 237 11.21 24.19 -8.50
CA LEU A 237 10.71 23.77 -7.21
C LEU A 237 10.54 24.99 -6.30
N ILE A 238 9.37 25.14 -5.73
CA ILE A 238 9.07 26.18 -4.75
C ILE A 238 9.32 25.58 -3.37
N ASP A 239 10.41 26.01 -2.71
CA ASP A 239 10.65 25.67 -1.31
C ASP A 239 10.05 26.77 -0.42
N ARG A 240 8.84 26.52 0.08
CA ARG A 240 8.09 27.54 0.84
C ARG A 240 8.77 27.90 2.16
N GLY A 241 9.46 26.94 2.76
CA GLY A 241 10.20 27.17 4.01
C GLY A 241 11.31 28.18 3.83
N ASP A 242 12.20 27.95 2.88
CA ASP A 242 13.33 28.83 2.60
C ASP A 242 12.87 30.16 2.00
N LEU A 243 11.90 30.17 1.11
CA LEU A 243 11.33 31.39 0.54
C LEU A 243 10.72 32.31 1.59
N SER A 244 10.11 31.77 2.65
CA SER A 244 9.50 32.53 3.73
C SER A 244 10.50 33.30 4.61
N ARG A 245 11.80 33.11 4.42
CA ARG A 245 12.85 33.91 5.10
C ARG A 245 12.96 35.34 4.55
N GLN A 246 12.58 35.52 3.28
CA GLN A 246 12.68 36.81 2.60
C GLN A 246 11.32 37.35 2.15
N VAL A 247 10.35 36.47 1.89
CA VAL A 247 8.99 36.81 1.54
C VAL A 247 8.11 36.71 2.78
N PRO A 248 7.34 37.77 3.15
CA PRO A 248 6.41 37.70 4.28
C PRO A 248 5.46 36.50 4.19
N LEU A 249 5.24 35.82 5.31
CA LEU A 249 4.51 34.54 5.35
C LEU A 249 3.11 34.64 4.71
N GLU A 250 2.40 35.75 4.95
CA GLU A 250 1.07 36.01 4.39
C GLU A 250 1.07 36.20 2.85
N ARG A 251 2.24 36.45 2.24
CA ARG A 251 2.40 36.60 0.79
C ARG A 251 2.80 35.32 0.09
N ILE A 252 3.24 34.29 0.81
CA ILE A 252 3.69 33.01 0.23
C ILE A 252 2.62 32.37 -0.68
N PRO A 253 1.32 32.29 -0.33
CA PRO A 253 0.30 31.72 -1.23
C PRO A 253 0.16 32.47 -2.54
N GLU A 254 0.25 33.80 -2.53
CA GLU A 254 0.20 34.63 -3.75
C GLU A 254 1.43 34.40 -4.64
N VAL A 255 2.62 34.38 -4.04
CA VAL A 255 3.87 34.17 -4.74
C VAL A 255 3.93 32.74 -5.33
N GLN A 256 3.48 31.73 -4.59
CA GLN A 256 3.34 30.35 -5.10
C GLN A 256 2.52 30.32 -6.39
N LYS A 257 1.34 30.94 -6.39
CA LYS A 257 0.46 31.00 -7.57
C LYS A 257 1.13 31.71 -8.75
N ALA A 258 1.86 32.80 -8.48
CA ALA A 258 2.58 33.55 -9.51
C ALA A 258 3.71 32.71 -10.12
N ILE A 259 4.49 31.99 -9.32
CA ILE A 259 5.56 31.11 -9.82
C ILE A 259 4.96 29.98 -10.65
N ILE A 260 3.94 29.29 -10.15
CA ILE A 260 3.28 28.18 -10.88
C ILE A 260 2.76 28.68 -12.22
N LYS A 261 2.05 29.81 -12.26
CA LYS A 261 1.53 30.39 -13.50
C LYS A 261 2.67 30.67 -14.50
N ASN A 262 3.73 31.38 -14.08
CA ASN A 262 4.86 31.70 -14.97
C ASN A 262 5.54 30.42 -15.50
N ALA A 263 5.75 29.40 -14.65
CA ALA A 263 6.34 28.14 -15.07
C ALA A 263 5.47 27.43 -16.13
N LYS A 264 4.16 27.42 -15.94
CA LYS A 264 3.20 26.84 -16.91
C LYS A 264 3.20 27.60 -18.24
N ASP A 265 3.21 28.94 -18.21
CA ASP A 265 3.28 29.77 -19.40
C ASP A 265 4.56 29.49 -20.23
N MET A 266 5.62 29.02 -19.54
CA MET A 266 6.89 28.63 -20.17
C MET A 266 6.99 27.11 -20.46
N ASN A 267 5.92 26.34 -20.23
CA ASN A 267 5.86 24.89 -20.37
C ASN A 267 6.95 24.19 -19.53
N ARG A 268 7.15 24.66 -18.30
CA ARG A 268 8.05 24.04 -17.31
C ARG A 268 7.26 23.36 -16.21
N LYS A 269 7.73 22.19 -15.77
CA LYS A 269 7.18 21.53 -14.59
C LYS A 269 7.47 22.36 -13.34
N VAL A 270 6.54 22.32 -12.38
CA VAL A 270 6.73 22.99 -11.09
C VAL A 270 6.34 22.07 -9.95
N TYR A 271 7.26 21.91 -9.02
CA TYR A 271 7.08 21.15 -7.79
C TYR A 271 6.92 22.09 -6.60
N VAL A 272 6.15 21.68 -5.60
CA VAL A 272 5.98 22.42 -4.35
C VAL A 272 6.47 21.57 -3.19
N ALA A 273 7.32 22.16 -2.36
CA ALA A 273 7.97 21.52 -1.23
C ALA A 273 7.68 22.25 0.09
N THR A 274 7.95 21.56 1.18
CA THR A 274 7.95 21.98 2.58
C THR A 274 6.58 22.30 3.17
N ASN A 275 6.41 21.90 4.41
CA ASN A 275 5.20 22.09 5.23
C ASN A 275 3.91 21.57 4.59
N LEU A 276 3.99 20.50 3.78
CA LEU A 276 2.81 19.86 3.20
C LEU A 276 2.05 19.02 4.25
N LEU A 277 2.80 18.25 5.07
CA LEU A 277 2.27 17.39 6.13
C LEU A 277 3.14 17.48 7.38
N GLU A 278 3.52 18.69 7.80
CA GLU A 278 4.45 18.95 8.90
C GLU A 278 4.00 18.29 10.21
N SER A 279 2.70 18.31 10.51
CA SER A 279 2.15 17.65 11.69
C SER A 279 2.42 16.14 11.70
N MET A 280 2.51 15.51 10.53
CA MET A 280 2.77 14.07 10.39
C MET A 280 4.24 13.69 10.62
N ILE A 281 5.14 14.62 10.83
CA ILE A 281 6.49 14.31 11.33
C ILE A 281 6.40 13.56 12.66
N THR A 282 5.44 13.93 13.50
CA THR A 282 5.23 13.31 14.84
C THR A 282 3.89 12.60 15.00
N HIS A 283 2.88 12.97 14.23
CA HIS A 283 1.53 12.39 14.32
C HIS A 283 1.22 11.49 13.13
N PRO A 284 0.40 10.43 13.28
CA PRO A 284 0.10 9.50 12.20
C PRO A 284 -0.92 10.05 11.19
N THR A 285 -1.57 11.18 11.47
CA THR A 285 -2.62 11.78 10.62
C THR A 285 -2.40 13.29 10.46
N PRO A 286 -2.72 13.87 9.28
CA PRO A 286 -2.57 15.29 9.04
C PRO A 286 -3.68 16.13 9.69
N THR A 287 -3.45 17.42 9.74
CA THR A 287 -4.48 18.42 10.04
C THR A 287 -5.36 18.68 8.83
N ARG A 288 -6.56 19.23 9.06
CA ARG A 288 -7.44 19.65 7.96
C ARG A 288 -6.84 20.79 7.14
N ALA A 289 -6.02 21.65 7.75
CA ALA A 289 -5.33 22.76 7.07
C ALA A 289 -4.33 22.23 6.05
N GLU A 290 -3.53 21.22 6.39
CA GLU A 290 -2.56 20.57 5.50
C GLU A 290 -3.24 19.89 4.32
N VAL A 291 -4.34 19.16 4.56
CA VAL A 291 -5.14 18.54 3.50
C VAL A 291 -5.70 19.61 2.53
N ASN A 292 -6.19 20.73 3.07
CA ASN A 292 -6.69 21.85 2.26
C ASN A 292 -5.55 22.51 1.47
N ASP A 293 -4.38 22.69 2.06
CA ASP A 293 -3.20 23.27 1.41
C ASP A 293 -2.74 22.41 0.22
N ILE A 294 -2.59 21.08 0.40
CA ILE A 294 -2.26 20.15 -0.67
C ILE A 294 -3.27 20.27 -1.82
N TYR A 295 -4.57 20.23 -1.52
CA TYR A 295 -5.60 20.30 -2.54
C TYR A 295 -5.55 21.62 -3.33
N ASN A 296 -5.37 22.76 -2.64
CA ASN A 296 -5.22 24.06 -3.29
C ASN A 296 -3.94 24.19 -4.11
N THR A 297 -2.82 23.63 -3.62
CA THR A 297 -1.56 23.58 -4.37
C THR A 297 -1.72 22.83 -5.70
N LEU A 298 -2.48 21.73 -5.70
CA LEU A 298 -2.81 21.01 -6.93
C LEU A 298 -3.77 21.80 -7.84
N LEU A 299 -4.74 22.53 -7.26
CA LEU A 299 -5.63 23.43 -8.01
C LEU A 299 -4.86 24.58 -8.64
N ASP A 300 -3.82 25.09 -8.01
CA ASP A 300 -2.95 26.13 -8.55
C ASP A 300 -2.16 25.62 -9.77
N GLY A 301 -2.08 24.30 -9.97
CA GLY A 301 -1.46 23.68 -11.15
C GLY A 301 -0.06 23.08 -10.91
N ALA A 302 0.31 22.78 -9.67
CA ALA A 302 1.57 22.08 -9.39
C ALA A 302 1.62 20.72 -10.11
N ASP A 303 2.76 20.40 -10.73
CA ASP A 303 3.01 19.10 -11.39
C ASP A 303 3.49 18.04 -10.44
N GLY A 304 3.86 18.40 -9.22
CA GLY A 304 4.22 17.45 -8.20
C GLY A 304 4.37 18.05 -6.82
N LEU A 305 4.41 17.16 -5.84
CA LEU A 305 4.49 17.45 -4.42
C LEU A 305 5.74 16.79 -3.82
N VAL A 306 6.47 17.53 -2.99
CA VAL A 306 7.73 17.07 -2.40
C VAL A 306 7.60 16.93 -0.89
N LEU A 307 7.67 15.71 -0.39
CA LEU A 307 7.81 15.43 1.04
C LEU A 307 9.29 15.59 1.44
N ALA A 308 9.54 16.41 2.43
CA ALA A 308 10.88 16.76 2.91
C ALA A 308 11.18 16.08 4.27
N ALA A 309 11.00 16.80 5.37
CA ALA A 309 11.24 16.28 6.73
C ALA A 309 10.29 15.13 7.08
N GLU A 310 9.08 15.13 6.52
CA GLU A 310 8.03 14.13 6.74
C GLU A 310 8.50 12.71 6.42
N THR A 311 9.29 12.56 5.36
CA THR A 311 9.84 11.25 4.95
C THR A 311 11.29 11.04 5.35
N ALA A 312 12.07 12.13 5.55
CA ALA A 312 13.47 12.02 5.90
C ALA A 312 13.72 11.69 7.37
N ILE A 313 13.00 12.35 8.28
CA ILE A 313 13.18 12.24 9.75
C ILE A 313 11.88 11.99 10.50
N GLY A 314 10.73 12.08 9.83
CA GLY A 314 9.42 11.88 10.45
C GLY A 314 9.22 10.45 10.96
N ALA A 315 8.39 10.29 11.98
CA ALA A 315 8.06 8.98 12.55
C ALA A 315 7.18 8.12 11.64
N HIS A 316 6.55 8.72 10.61
CA HIS A 316 5.52 8.07 9.79
C HIS A 316 5.72 8.25 8.28
N PRO A 317 6.91 7.94 7.69
CA PRO A 317 7.23 8.25 6.29
C PRO A 317 6.25 7.61 5.29
N ILE A 318 5.86 6.35 5.51
CA ILE A 318 4.91 5.64 4.65
C ILE A 318 3.51 6.24 4.75
N ALA A 319 3.07 6.65 5.95
CA ALA A 319 1.75 7.27 6.11
C ALA A 319 1.68 8.64 5.44
N CYS A 320 2.76 9.44 5.48
CA CYS A 320 2.88 10.71 4.76
C CYS A 320 2.74 10.51 3.25
N ALA A 321 3.54 9.62 2.66
CA ALA A 321 3.44 9.30 1.24
C ALA A 321 2.05 8.77 0.86
N SER A 322 1.48 7.87 1.67
CA SER A 322 0.12 7.34 1.47
C SER A 322 -0.94 8.43 1.45
N MET A 323 -0.82 9.46 2.33
CA MET A 323 -1.75 10.59 2.37
C MET A 323 -1.64 11.43 1.10
N VAL A 324 -0.43 11.78 0.65
CA VAL A 324 -0.23 12.52 -0.60
C VAL A 324 -0.79 11.75 -1.79
N VAL A 325 -0.53 10.44 -1.89
CA VAL A 325 -1.08 9.57 -2.96
C VAL A 325 -2.61 9.61 -2.95
N LYS A 326 -3.25 9.53 -1.77
CA LYS A 326 -4.72 9.65 -1.66
C LYS A 326 -5.22 11.00 -2.15
N MET A 327 -4.52 12.09 -1.80
CA MET A 327 -4.88 13.44 -2.23
C MET A 327 -4.77 13.60 -3.75
N VAL A 328 -3.67 13.11 -4.34
CA VAL A 328 -3.45 13.13 -5.80
C VAL A 328 -4.53 12.33 -6.52
N ARG A 329 -4.82 11.09 -6.09
CA ARG A 329 -5.89 10.26 -6.66
C ARG A 329 -7.25 10.92 -6.55
N ASN A 330 -7.55 11.56 -5.42
CA ASN A 330 -8.80 12.30 -5.25
C ASN A 330 -8.90 13.48 -6.21
N PHE A 331 -7.80 14.19 -6.42
CA PHE A 331 -7.73 15.34 -7.32
C PHE A 331 -7.86 14.94 -8.80
N GLU A 332 -7.27 13.80 -9.19
CA GLU A 332 -7.28 13.28 -10.57
C GLU A 332 -8.61 12.62 -10.97
N LYS A 333 -9.46 12.27 -9.99
CA LYS A 333 -10.79 11.72 -10.29
C LYS A 333 -11.61 12.69 -11.17
N PRO A 334 -12.41 12.18 -12.13
CA PRO A 334 -13.31 13.00 -12.91
C PRO A 334 -14.20 13.84 -11.98
N LYS A 335 -14.18 15.16 -12.16
CA LYS A 335 -15.05 16.06 -11.40
C LYS A 335 -16.47 15.89 -11.91
N LEU A 336 -17.39 15.61 -11.01
CA LEU A 336 -18.81 15.55 -11.32
C LEU A 336 -19.45 16.92 -11.27
N ALA A 337 -20.62 17.04 -11.93
CA ALA A 337 -21.36 18.27 -12.02
C ALA A 337 -21.81 18.79 -10.63
N ASP A 338 -22.13 17.89 -9.69
CA ASP A 338 -22.41 18.21 -8.29
C ASP A 338 -21.64 17.27 -7.35
N PRO A 339 -20.66 17.79 -6.59
CA PRO A 339 -19.92 16.99 -5.60
C PRO A 339 -20.80 16.46 -4.47
N LEU A 340 -22.00 17.01 -4.25
CA LEU A 340 -22.90 16.59 -3.18
C LEU A 340 -23.79 15.40 -3.58
N GLU A 341 -23.85 15.03 -4.86
CA GLU A 341 -24.56 13.84 -5.35
C GLU A 341 -23.82 12.52 -5.13
N TYR A 342 -22.62 12.56 -4.54
CA TYR A 342 -21.76 11.37 -4.40
C TYR A 342 -21.80 10.71 -3.04
N PRO A 343 -21.69 9.37 -3.01
CA PRO A 343 -21.20 8.71 -1.82
C PRO A 343 -19.75 9.19 -1.60
N PHE A 344 -19.47 9.80 -0.45
CA PHE A 344 -18.12 10.20 -0.03
C PHE A 344 -17.30 8.99 0.42
N ASP A 345 -17.11 8.03 -0.49
CA ASP A 345 -16.33 6.85 -0.21
C ASP A 345 -14.86 7.23 0.02
N PRO A 346 -14.21 6.67 1.04
CA PRO A 346 -12.80 6.90 1.27
C PRO A 346 -11.97 6.53 0.04
N ILE A 347 -10.98 7.34 -0.30
CA ILE A 347 -10.00 6.99 -1.32
C ILE A 347 -9.18 5.81 -0.81
N SER A 348 -9.33 4.67 -1.45
CA SER A 348 -8.64 3.44 -1.08
C SER A 348 -7.28 3.34 -1.80
N LEU A 349 -6.26 2.88 -1.07
CA LEU A 349 -4.97 2.46 -1.65
C LEU A 349 -4.92 0.94 -1.89
N LEU A 350 -5.95 0.21 -1.48
CA LEU A 350 -6.07 -1.23 -1.73
C LEU A 350 -6.26 -1.50 -3.23
N VAL A 351 -5.92 -2.72 -3.63
CA VAL A 351 -6.25 -3.21 -4.98
C VAL A 351 -7.74 -3.02 -5.25
N GLU A 352 -8.09 -2.60 -6.47
CA GLU A 352 -9.48 -2.43 -6.85
C GLU A 352 -10.25 -3.76 -6.80
N PRO A 353 -11.54 -3.74 -6.46
CA PRO A 353 -12.37 -4.93 -6.57
C PRO A 353 -12.35 -5.48 -7.99
N HIS A 354 -12.54 -6.78 -8.13
CA HIS A 354 -12.65 -7.40 -9.44
C HIS A 354 -13.90 -6.89 -10.18
N GLY A 355 -13.73 -6.46 -11.43
CA GLY A 355 -14.77 -5.74 -12.18
C GLY A 355 -14.96 -4.27 -11.77
N GLY A 356 -14.01 -3.69 -11.02
CA GLY A 356 -13.94 -2.26 -10.69
C GLY A 356 -14.74 -1.83 -9.46
N ARG A 357 -15.79 -2.55 -9.07
CA ARG A 357 -16.63 -2.22 -7.89
C ARG A 357 -17.14 -3.46 -7.18
N LEU A 358 -17.41 -3.31 -5.87
CA LEU A 358 -18.10 -4.33 -5.11
C LEU A 358 -19.60 -4.31 -5.44
N VAL A 359 -20.15 -5.49 -5.67
CA VAL A 359 -21.60 -5.71 -5.77
C VAL A 359 -22.18 -5.70 -4.37
N GLN A 360 -23.33 -5.05 -4.18
CA GLN A 360 -24.12 -5.11 -2.96
C GLN A 360 -25.60 -5.31 -3.32
N ARG A 361 -26.16 -6.44 -2.87
CA ARG A 361 -27.53 -6.88 -3.23
C ARG A 361 -28.27 -7.32 -1.95
N LEU A 362 -28.58 -6.35 -1.07
CA LEU A 362 -29.31 -6.57 0.18
C LEU A 362 -30.73 -6.09 0.04
N ALA A 363 -31.68 -6.89 0.52
CA ALA A 363 -33.08 -6.53 0.51
C ALA A 363 -33.37 -5.34 1.46
N SER A 364 -34.17 -4.41 1.00
CA SER A 364 -34.73 -3.35 1.83
C SER A 364 -35.73 -3.93 2.85
N VAL A 365 -36.05 -3.17 3.90
CA VAL A 365 -37.04 -3.58 4.92
C VAL A 365 -38.37 -3.94 4.26
N LYS A 366 -38.81 -3.15 3.27
CA LYS A 366 -40.06 -3.40 2.54
C LYS A 366 -40.02 -4.69 1.74
N GLU A 367 -38.90 -5.00 1.10
CA GLU A 367 -38.73 -6.27 0.36
C GLU A 367 -38.74 -7.47 1.33
N CYS A 368 -38.09 -7.33 2.49
CA CYS A 368 -38.12 -8.37 3.53
C CYS A 368 -39.55 -8.69 4.03
N GLU A 369 -40.45 -7.72 4.09
CA GLU A 369 -41.85 -7.92 4.47
C GLU A 369 -42.67 -8.67 3.39
N GLN A 370 -42.28 -8.52 2.14
CA GLN A 370 -43.00 -9.08 0.99
C GLN A 370 -42.55 -10.50 0.59
N VAL A 371 -41.47 -11.03 1.15
CA VAL A 371 -40.90 -12.33 0.72
C VAL A 371 -41.83 -13.53 1.00
N THR A 372 -42.73 -13.40 1.96
CA THR A 372 -43.69 -14.45 2.31
C THR A 372 -44.76 -14.71 1.24
N ASP A 373 -45.00 -13.72 0.39
CA ASP A 373 -46.01 -13.78 -0.67
C ASP A 373 -45.44 -14.36 -1.98
N LEU A 374 -44.13 -14.59 -2.04
CA LEU A 374 -43.42 -15.07 -3.24
C LEU A 374 -43.52 -16.61 -3.33
N ILE A 375 -43.45 -17.11 -4.56
CA ILE A 375 -43.28 -18.55 -4.82
C ILE A 375 -41.94 -18.98 -4.21
N GLN A 376 -41.96 -20.03 -3.38
CA GLN A 376 -40.76 -20.51 -2.70
C GLN A 376 -40.09 -21.63 -3.48
N LEU A 377 -38.78 -21.46 -3.71
CA LEU A 377 -37.89 -22.50 -4.24
C LEU A 377 -37.00 -23.00 -3.08
N SER A 378 -37.15 -24.27 -2.70
CA SER A 378 -36.26 -24.90 -1.73
C SER A 378 -34.91 -25.19 -2.36
N VAL A 379 -33.82 -24.67 -1.77
CA VAL A 379 -32.46 -24.77 -2.29
C VAL A 379 -31.48 -25.30 -1.24
N SER A 380 -30.34 -25.78 -1.70
CA SER A 380 -29.29 -26.32 -0.82
C SER A 380 -28.62 -25.20 0.01
N SER A 381 -28.00 -25.60 1.12
CA SER A 381 -27.21 -24.68 1.94
C SER A 381 -26.02 -24.08 1.18
N THR A 382 -25.43 -24.82 0.22
CA THR A 382 -24.35 -24.32 -0.65
C THR A 382 -24.86 -23.25 -1.61
N THR A 383 -26.05 -23.42 -2.17
CA THR A 383 -26.71 -22.38 -2.98
C THR A 383 -26.95 -21.10 -2.18
N LEU A 384 -27.45 -21.24 -0.94
CA LEU A 384 -27.67 -20.08 -0.07
C LEU A 384 -26.36 -19.38 0.34
N LEU A 385 -25.26 -20.14 0.49
CA LEU A 385 -23.93 -19.54 0.64
C LEU A 385 -23.52 -18.75 -0.58
N ASP A 386 -23.77 -19.26 -1.79
CA ASP A 386 -23.50 -18.52 -3.02
C ASP A 386 -24.31 -17.22 -3.09
N CYS A 387 -25.59 -17.24 -2.70
CA CYS A 387 -26.42 -16.04 -2.57
C CYS A 387 -25.79 -15.02 -1.60
N GLU A 388 -25.33 -15.48 -0.43
CA GLU A 388 -24.67 -14.63 0.56
C GLU A 388 -23.37 -14.00 0.01
N GLN A 389 -22.53 -14.79 -0.68
CA GLN A 389 -21.25 -14.30 -1.25
C GLN A 389 -21.46 -13.37 -2.45
N ILE A 390 -22.47 -13.60 -3.29
CA ILE A 390 -22.89 -12.69 -4.35
C ILE A 390 -23.34 -11.37 -3.73
N ALA A 391 -24.27 -11.43 -2.78
CA ALA A 391 -24.92 -10.25 -2.23
C ALA A 391 -23.98 -9.32 -1.46
N TYR A 392 -22.95 -9.84 -0.82
CA TYR A 392 -21.92 -9.06 -0.13
C TYR A 392 -20.72 -8.70 -1.02
N GLY A 393 -20.75 -9.14 -2.28
CA GLY A 393 -19.73 -8.77 -3.26
C GLY A 393 -18.43 -9.58 -3.20
N THR A 394 -18.40 -10.70 -2.48
CA THR A 394 -17.27 -11.64 -2.53
C THR A 394 -17.08 -12.17 -3.94
N TYR A 395 -18.20 -12.37 -4.66
CA TYR A 395 -18.23 -12.83 -6.05
C TYR A 395 -18.41 -11.69 -7.06
N SER A 396 -18.06 -10.46 -6.69
CA SER A 396 -18.05 -9.35 -7.67
C SER A 396 -17.21 -9.73 -8.90
N PRO A 397 -17.68 -9.42 -10.11
CA PRO A 397 -18.78 -8.52 -10.44
C PRO A 397 -20.17 -9.19 -10.57
N LEU A 398 -20.33 -10.47 -10.21
CA LEU A 398 -21.61 -11.17 -10.37
C LEU A 398 -22.70 -10.56 -9.50
N THR A 399 -23.90 -10.38 -10.06
CA THR A 399 -25.11 -9.91 -9.38
C THR A 399 -26.08 -11.05 -9.05
N GLY A 400 -25.83 -12.24 -9.58
CA GLY A 400 -26.70 -13.41 -9.40
C GLY A 400 -26.15 -14.68 -10.03
N PHE A 401 -27.02 -15.64 -10.28
CA PHE A 401 -26.69 -16.89 -10.94
C PHE A 401 -26.61 -16.69 -12.46
N MET A 402 -25.63 -17.33 -13.09
CA MET A 402 -25.28 -17.14 -14.50
C MET A 402 -26.37 -17.68 -15.42
N ASN A 403 -26.64 -16.95 -16.50
CA ASN A 403 -27.43 -17.43 -17.64
C ASN A 403 -26.60 -18.37 -18.54
N HIS A 404 -27.25 -18.97 -19.54
CA HIS A 404 -26.64 -19.93 -20.46
C HIS A 404 -25.39 -19.35 -21.14
N GLN A 405 -25.51 -18.17 -21.76
CA GLN A 405 -24.41 -17.50 -22.47
C GLN A 405 -23.20 -17.23 -21.56
N THR A 406 -23.44 -16.73 -20.34
CA THR A 406 -22.36 -16.44 -19.39
C THR A 406 -21.67 -17.71 -18.92
N CYS A 407 -22.45 -18.77 -18.66
CA CYS A 407 -21.90 -20.07 -18.28
C CYS A 407 -21.02 -20.67 -19.39
N GLU A 408 -21.48 -20.65 -20.64
CA GLU A 408 -20.67 -21.11 -21.77
C GLU A 408 -19.38 -20.31 -21.92
N SER A 409 -19.44 -18.98 -21.86
CA SER A 409 -18.26 -18.10 -21.92
C SER A 409 -17.24 -18.45 -20.84
N VAL A 410 -17.69 -18.63 -19.60
CA VAL A 410 -16.82 -19.00 -18.47
C VAL A 410 -16.20 -20.39 -18.66
N LEU A 411 -16.98 -21.37 -19.12
CA LEU A 411 -16.49 -22.74 -19.38
C LEU A 411 -15.46 -22.79 -20.50
N GLU A 412 -15.64 -22.00 -21.57
CA GLU A 412 -14.79 -22.01 -22.75
C GLU A 412 -13.59 -21.10 -22.67
N THR A 413 -13.77 -19.88 -22.15
CA THR A 413 -12.76 -18.83 -22.22
C THR A 413 -12.21 -18.40 -20.85
N ASN A 414 -12.76 -18.90 -19.74
CA ASN A 414 -12.46 -18.43 -18.38
C ASN A 414 -12.73 -16.93 -18.18
N ARG A 415 -13.72 -16.41 -18.93
CA ARG A 415 -14.10 -14.99 -18.89
C ARG A 415 -15.61 -14.83 -18.93
N LEU A 416 -16.06 -13.74 -18.32
CA LEU A 416 -17.43 -13.25 -18.52
C LEU A 416 -17.59 -12.71 -19.96
N PRO A 417 -18.82 -12.52 -20.47
CA PRO A 417 -19.05 -12.00 -21.82
C PRO A 417 -18.43 -10.63 -22.10
N ASP A 418 -18.16 -9.82 -21.08
CA ASP A 418 -17.49 -8.53 -21.19
C ASP A 418 -15.94 -8.62 -21.23
N GLY A 419 -15.40 -9.86 -21.20
CA GLY A 419 -13.96 -10.13 -21.21
C GLY A 419 -13.31 -10.17 -19.81
N THR A 420 -14.03 -9.85 -18.74
CA THR A 420 -13.52 -9.95 -17.37
C THR A 420 -13.14 -11.39 -17.02
N ILE A 421 -11.92 -11.61 -16.53
CA ILE A 421 -11.44 -12.95 -16.13
C ILE A 421 -12.33 -13.49 -15.00
N TRP A 422 -12.92 -14.66 -15.23
CA TRP A 422 -13.75 -15.35 -14.25
C TRP A 422 -13.77 -16.84 -14.54
N THR A 423 -13.30 -17.66 -13.62
CA THR A 423 -13.01 -19.08 -13.91
C THR A 423 -14.05 -20.06 -13.37
N MET A 424 -15.01 -19.58 -12.59
CA MET A 424 -15.93 -20.46 -11.86
C MET A 424 -17.38 -20.27 -12.30
N PRO A 425 -18.05 -21.29 -12.85
CA PRO A 425 -19.49 -21.27 -13.03
C PRO A 425 -20.24 -21.17 -11.70
N ILE A 426 -21.17 -20.21 -11.59
CA ILE A 426 -22.03 -20.01 -10.43
C ILE A 426 -23.47 -20.25 -10.90
N LEU A 427 -23.98 -21.44 -10.64
CA LEU A 427 -25.21 -21.96 -11.19
C LEU A 427 -26.22 -22.32 -10.10
N LEU A 428 -27.51 -22.08 -10.35
CA LEU A 428 -28.63 -22.55 -9.56
C LEU A 428 -29.35 -23.68 -10.30
N ALA A 429 -29.12 -24.89 -9.87
CA ALA A 429 -29.88 -26.04 -10.37
C ALA A 429 -31.26 -26.10 -9.68
N ALA A 430 -32.31 -26.32 -10.45
CA ALA A 430 -33.67 -26.47 -9.94
C ALA A 430 -34.36 -27.71 -10.54
N PRO A 431 -35.01 -28.58 -9.73
CA PRO A 431 -35.78 -29.71 -10.24
C PRO A 431 -36.90 -29.25 -11.18
N GLU A 432 -37.20 -30.06 -12.18
CA GLU A 432 -38.20 -29.74 -13.22
C GLU A 432 -39.57 -29.33 -12.65
N ILE A 433 -40.04 -30.00 -11.60
CA ILE A 433 -41.32 -29.72 -10.96
C ILE A 433 -41.32 -28.32 -10.34
N ALA A 434 -40.23 -27.93 -9.71
CA ALA A 434 -40.07 -26.61 -9.09
C ALA A 434 -39.90 -25.51 -10.15
N ALA A 435 -39.11 -25.75 -11.19
CA ALA A 435 -38.91 -24.80 -12.28
C ALA A 435 -40.17 -24.55 -13.15
N ASN A 436 -41.16 -25.42 -13.11
CA ASN A 436 -42.43 -25.25 -13.81
C ASN A 436 -43.45 -24.44 -12.99
N SER A 437 -43.17 -24.06 -11.73
CA SER A 437 -44.07 -23.27 -10.90
C SER A 437 -43.90 -21.76 -11.05
N PHE A 438 -42.85 -21.29 -11.75
CA PHE A 438 -42.57 -19.89 -12.03
C PHE A 438 -41.95 -19.73 -13.44
N GLY A 439 -41.89 -18.53 -13.95
CA GLY A 439 -41.37 -18.20 -15.27
C GLY A 439 -40.33 -17.09 -15.28
N VAL A 440 -39.81 -16.79 -16.46
CA VAL A 440 -38.94 -15.64 -16.69
C VAL A 440 -39.72 -14.35 -16.37
N GLY A 441 -39.10 -13.46 -15.59
CA GLY A 441 -39.70 -12.22 -15.10
C GLY A 441 -40.30 -12.33 -13.71
N ASP A 442 -40.48 -13.54 -13.17
CA ASP A 442 -40.97 -13.73 -11.81
C ASP A 442 -39.86 -13.48 -10.79
N ARG A 443 -40.27 -13.04 -9.58
CA ARG A 443 -39.42 -13.02 -8.39
C ARG A 443 -39.77 -14.21 -7.52
N VAL A 444 -38.79 -15.04 -7.20
CA VAL A 444 -38.93 -16.23 -6.35
C VAL A 444 -38.17 -16.11 -5.06
N ALA A 445 -38.69 -16.69 -3.97
CA ALA A 445 -38.04 -16.74 -2.68
C ALA A 445 -37.19 -18.01 -2.57
N LEU A 446 -35.90 -17.87 -2.26
CA LEU A 446 -34.97 -18.98 -2.05
C LEU A 446 -34.99 -19.38 -0.56
N ALA A 447 -35.56 -20.54 -0.28
CA ALA A 447 -35.73 -21.04 1.07
C ALA A 447 -34.77 -22.20 1.38
N GLY A 448 -34.29 -22.26 2.63
CA GLY A 448 -33.53 -23.41 3.13
C GLY A 448 -34.40 -24.59 3.46
N ALA A 449 -33.81 -25.74 3.83
CA ALA A 449 -34.49 -26.94 4.24
C ALA A 449 -35.41 -26.75 5.47
N ASN A 450 -35.18 -25.69 6.25
CA ASN A 450 -36.03 -25.27 7.38
C ASN A 450 -37.26 -24.46 6.99
N GLY A 451 -37.49 -24.24 5.68
CA GLY A 451 -38.59 -23.43 5.15
C GLY A 451 -38.40 -21.91 5.32
N LYS A 452 -37.28 -21.46 5.88
CA LYS A 452 -36.97 -20.03 6.04
C LYS A 452 -36.40 -19.46 4.75
N VAL A 453 -36.89 -18.28 4.34
CA VAL A 453 -36.38 -17.55 3.19
C VAL A 453 -35.11 -16.79 3.57
N TYR A 454 -34.04 -16.93 2.76
CA TYR A 454 -32.75 -16.26 2.94
C TYR A 454 -32.40 -15.30 1.83
N ALA A 455 -32.94 -15.54 0.63
CA ALA A 455 -32.70 -14.64 -0.51
C ALA A 455 -33.91 -14.64 -1.44
N THR A 456 -33.94 -13.67 -2.38
CA THR A 456 -34.84 -13.70 -3.52
C THR A 456 -34.03 -13.76 -4.80
N LEU A 457 -34.65 -14.24 -5.88
CA LEU A 457 -34.10 -14.30 -7.24
C LEU A 457 -35.07 -13.67 -8.21
N ASP A 458 -34.61 -12.67 -8.96
CA ASP A 458 -35.33 -12.13 -10.12
C ASP A 458 -35.01 -12.98 -11.34
N VAL A 459 -35.92 -13.88 -11.74
CA VAL A 459 -35.64 -14.88 -12.78
C VAL A 459 -35.48 -14.24 -14.15
N SER A 460 -34.29 -14.36 -14.74
CA SER A 460 -33.97 -13.84 -16.07
C SER A 460 -33.98 -14.91 -17.17
N GLU A 461 -33.64 -16.16 -16.83
CA GLU A 461 -33.61 -17.27 -17.77
C GLU A 461 -33.79 -18.62 -17.07
N ILE A 462 -34.45 -19.58 -17.74
CA ILE A 462 -34.50 -20.99 -17.36
C ILE A 462 -33.98 -21.80 -18.54
N PHE A 463 -32.92 -22.60 -18.32
CA PHE A 463 -32.22 -23.29 -19.41
C PHE A 463 -31.74 -24.68 -18.99
N THR A 464 -31.37 -25.50 -19.97
CA THR A 464 -30.77 -26.82 -19.76
C THR A 464 -29.39 -26.89 -20.39
N MET A 465 -28.51 -27.71 -19.82
CA MET A 465 -27.19 -27.96 -20.38
C MET A 465 -26.85 -29.45 -20.37
N ASP A 466 -26.01 -29.87 -21.29
CA ASP A 466 -25.42 -31.22 -21.28
C ASP A 466 -24.42 -31.33 -20.12
N LEU A 467 -24.77 -32.10 -19.08
CA LEU A 467 -23.97 -32.23 -17.88
C LEU A 467 -22.62 -32.91 -18.10
N GLU A 468 -22.49 -33.80 -19.08
CA GLU A 468 -21.20 -34.45 -19.42
C GLU A 468 -20.24 -33.42 -20.04
N LEU A 469 -20.76 -32.60 -20.94
CA LEU A 469 -19.98 -31.53 -21.58
C LEU A 469 -19.56 -30.48 -20.51
N VAL A 470 -20.48 -30.08 -19.62
CA VAL A 470 -20.19 -29.16 -18.51
C VAL A 470 -19.14 -29.76 -17.60
N ALA A 471 -19.27 -31.03 -17.16
CA ALA A 471 -18.31 -31.70 -16.30
C ALA A 471 -16.92 -31.78 -16.96
N GLN A 472 -16.85 -32.14 -18.22
CA GLN A 472 -15.59 -32.22 -18.96
C GLN A 472 -14.88 -30.85 -19.04
N LYS A 473 -15.61 -29.77 -19.32
CA LYS A 473 -15.05 -28.42 -19.42
C LYS A 473 -14.71 -27.83 -18.05
N TRP A 474 -15.47 -28.14 -17.01
CA TRP A 474 -15.30 -27.57 -15.68
C TRP A 474 -14.21 -28.29 -14.86
N PHE A 475 -14.29 -29.65 -14.85
CA PHE A 475 -13.47 -30.51 -13.98
C PHE A 475 -12.41 -31.31 -14.73
N ASN A 476 -12.36 -31.21 -16.04
CA ASN A 476 -11.52 -32.03 -16.93
C ASN A 476 -11.76 -33.54 -16.80
N THR A 477 -12.91 -33.94 -16.26
CA THR A 477 -13.33 -35.35 -16.12
C THR A 477 -14.86 -35.45 -16.05
N ILE A 478 -15.39 -36.58 -16.51
CA ILE A 478 -16.82 -36.94 -16.35
C ILE A 478 -17.04 -38.00 -15.26
N SER A 479 -15.97 -38.47 -14.61
CA SER A 479 -16.07 -39.49 -13.57
C SER A 479 -16.89 -39.01 -12.38
N ARG A 480 -17.88 -39.77 -11.99
CA ARG A 480 -18.74 -39.50 -10.84
C ARG A 480 -18.03 -39.75 -9.48
N ASP A 481 -16.84 -40.34 -9.49
CA ASP A 481 -15.98 -40.46 -8.31
C ASP A 481 -15.39 -39.09 -7.92
N HIS A 482 -15.35 -38.15 -8.88
CA HIS A 482 -14.93 -36.78 -8.61
C HIS A 482 -16.05 -36.02 -7.88
N PRO A 483 -15.80 -35.44 -6.67
CA PRO A 483 -16.85 -34.84 -5.83
C PRO A 483 -17.62 -33.70 -6.52
N GLY A 484 -16.94 -32.87 -7.31
CA GLY A 484 -17.56 -31.79 -8.08
C GLY A 484 -18.50 -32.31 -9.16
N VAL A 485 -18.11 -33.36 -9.89
CA VAL A 485 -18.94 -34.01 -10.90
C VAL A 485 -20.16 -34.66 -10.24
N ALA A 486 -19.98 -35.42 -9.16
CA ALA A 486 -21.08 -36.02 -8.41
C ALA A 486 -22.12 -34.98 -7.97
N ARG A 487 -21.63 -33.82 -7.48
CA ARG A 487 -22.50 -32.70 -7.06
C ARG A 487 -23.27 -32.10 -8.25
N LEU A 488 -22.61 -31.89 -9.39
CA LEU A 488 -23.25 -31.37 -10.60
C LEU A 488 -24.40 -32.27 -11.08
N PHE A 489 -24.13 -33.57 -11.21
CA PHE A 489 -25.17 -34.53 -11.64
C PHE A 489 -26.32 -34.68 -10.65
N LYS A 490 -26.05 -34.55 -9.34
CA LYS A 490 -27.10 -34.57 -8.30
C LYS A 490 -28.04 -33.35 -8.39
N GLY A 491 -27.54 -32.20 -8.89
CA GLY A 491 -28.33 -30.99 -9.08
C GLY A 491 -29.33 -31.08 -10.26
N GLY A 492 -29.07 -31.94 -11.26
CA GLY A 492 -29.85 -32.03 -12.49
C GLY A 492 -29.35 -31.09 -13.58
N ASP A 493 -29.96 -31.18 -14.74
CA ASP A 493 -29.56 -30.52 -15.98
C ASP A 493 -30.28 -29.18 -16.25
N ARG A 494 -31.23 -28.82 -15.41
CA ARG A 494 -32.02 -27.58 -15.51
C ARG A 494 -31.51 -26.53 -14.55
N PHE A 495 -31.26 -25.34 -15.08
CA PHE A 495 -30.71 -24.22 -14.35
C PHE A 495 -31.61 -22.99 -14.42
N VAL A 496 -31.57 -22.16 -13.38
CA VAL A 496 -32.30 -20.90 -13.27
C VAL A 496 -31.29 -19.77 -13.06
N ALA A 497 -31.31 -18.80 -13.94
CA ALA A 497 -30.49 -17.61 -13.86
C ALA A 497 -31.28 -16.40 -13.35
N GLY A 498 -30.61 -15.47 -12.77
CA GLY A 498 -31.19 -14.21 -12.34
C GLY A 498 -30.41 -13.50 -11.25
N ASP A 499 -30.83 -12.27 -10.99
CA ASP A 499 -30.23 -11.43 -9.97
C ASP A 499 -30.67 -11.85 -8.57
N VAL A 500 -29.70 -11.98 -7.66
CA VAL A 500 -29.94 -12.34 -6.26
C VAL A 500 -30.12 -11.08 -5.39
N CYS A 501 -31.03 -11.13 -4.43
CA CYS A 501 -31.13 -10.17 -3.36
C CYS A 501 -31.20 -10.90 -2.02
N LEU A 502 -30.25 -10.63 -1.09
CA LEU A 502 -30.15 -11.30 0.19
C LEU A 502 -31.13 -10.69 1.19
N VAL A 503 -31.96 -11.53 1.79
CA VAL A 503 -32.91 -11.17 2.85
C VAL A 503 -32.29 -11.33 4.23
N GLU A 504 -31.62 -12.45 4.45
CA GLU A 504 -30.96 -12.74 5.72
C GLU A 504 -29.75 -13.65 5.54
N ARG A 505 -28.74 -13.49 6.37
CA ARG A 505 -27.57 -14.36 6.39
C ARG A 505 -27.87 -15.71 7.04
N LEU A 506 -27.21 -16.75 6.56
CA LEU A 506 -27.30 -18.08 7.18
C LEU A 506 -26.78 -18.01 8.64
N PRO A 507 -27.40 -18.75 9.59
CA PRO A 507 -26.93 -18.79 10.98
C PRO A 507 -25.45 -19.22 11.08
N SER A 508 -24.69 -18.55 11.93
CA SER A 508 -23.29 -18.90 12.20
C SER A 508 -22.87 -18.56 13.62
N THR A 509 -22.21 -19.50 14.29
CA THR A 509 -21.60 -19.31 15.61
C THR A 509 -20.30 -18.50 15.56
N HIS A 510 -19.72 -18.33 14.38
CA HIS A 510 -18.46 -17.63 14.14
C HIS A 510 -18.66 -16.34 13.35
N ARG A 511 -19.87 -15.76 13.38
CA ARG A 511 -20.28 -14.58 12.62
C ARG A 511 -19.31 -13.40 12.73
N HIS A 512 -18.72 -13.18 13.91
CA HIS A 512 -17.81 -12.07 14.17
C HIS A 512 -16.46 -12.18 13.41
N TYR A 513 -16.11 -13.37 12.91
CA TYR A 513 -14.95 -13.57 12.03
C TYR A 513 -15.32 -13.50 10.54
N GLU A 514 -16.59 -13.68 10.17
CA GLU A 514 -17.06 -13.66 8.78
C GLU A 514 -17.15 -12.23 8.25
N LEU A 515 -15.99 -11.64 7.94
CA LEU A 515 -15.92 -10.29 7.38
C LEU A 515 -16.43 -10.28 5.95
N THR A 516 -17.28 -9.31 5.62
CA THR A 516 -17.64 -9.02 4.24
C THR A 516 -16.50 -8.26 3.52
N PRO A 517 -16.44 -8.24 2.18
CA PRO A 517 -15.45 -7.45 1.44
C PRO A 517 -15.42 -5.97 1.84
N ALA A 518 -16.57 -5.35 2.08
CA ALA A 518 -16.64 -3.98 2.55
C ALA A 518 -16.00 -3.82 3.94
N GLN A 519 -16.24 -4.76 4.85
CA GLN A 519 -15.68 -4.72 6.20
C GLN A 519 -14.17 -4.98 6.21
N SER A 520 -13.68 -5.98 5.48
CA SER A 520 -12.24 -6.25 5.40
C SER A 520 -11.48 -5.08 4.79
N ARG A 521 -11.98 -4.49 3.71
CA ARG A 521 -11.42 -3.27 3.09
C ARG A 521 -11.44 -2.08 4.04
N TYR A 522 -12.52 -1.90 4.79
CA TYR A 522 -12.60 -0.85 5.81
C TYR A 522 -11.52 -1.03 6.89
N ILE A 523 -11.36 -2.26 7.41
CA ILE A 523 -10.34 -2.57 8.43
C ILE A 523 -8.94 -2.30 7.87
N PHE A 524 -8.62 -2.76 6.65
CA PHE A 524 -7.31 -2.57 6.04
C PHE A 524 -7.03 -1.08 5.79
N ALA A 525 -8.00 -0.34 5.28
CA ALA A 525 -7.88 1.11 5.08
C ALA A 525 -7.69 1.86 6.39
N HIS A 526 -8.40 1.46 7.48
CA HIS A 526 -8.25 2.02 8.81
C HIS A 526 -6.86 1.78 9.41
N LYS A 527 -6.26 0.61 9.12
CA LYS A 527 -4.87 0.29 9.50
C LYS A 527 -3.83 0.97 8.61
N GLY A 528 -4.25 1.71 7.59
CA GLY A 528 -3.36 2.31 6.60
C GLY A 528 -2.70 1.30 5.66
N TRP A 529 -3.24 0.08 5.57
CA TRP A 529 -2.72 -0.94 4.68
C TRP A 529 -3.12 -0.65 3.23
N SER A 530 -2.23 -0.97 2.30
CA SER A 530 -2.47 -0.92 0.86
C SER A 530 -2.01 -2.19 0.16
N LYS A 531 -1.07 -2.92 0.77
CA LYS A 531 -0.54 -4.19 0.29
C LYS A 531 -0.85 -5.28 1.29
N VAL A 532 -1.80 -6.15 0.97
CA VAL A 532 -2.34 -7.17 1.89
C VAL A 532 -2.20 -8.55 1.27
N ILE A 533 -1.73 -9.52 2.05
CA ILE A 533 -1.64 -10.92 1.64
C ILE A 533 -2.84 -11.67 2.20
N GLY A 534 -3.55 -12.41 1.35
CA GLY A 534 -4.58 -13.37 1.76
C GLY A 534 -3.99 -14.75 2.01
N PHE A 535 -4.46 -15.43 3.04
CA PHE A 535 -4.16 -16.83 3.31
C PHE A 535 -5.46 -17.59 3.59
N TYR A 536 -5.63 -18.72 2.92
CA TYR A 536 -6.83 -19.56 2.98
C TYR A 536 -6.46 -20.96 3.46
N THR A 537 -7.24 -21.56 4.35
CA THR A 537 -6.96 -22.87 4.91
C THR A 537 -8.22 -23.57 5.44
N HIS A 538 -8.18 -24.89 5.47
CA HIS A 538 -9.16 -25.76 6.09
C HIS A 538 -8.69 -26.35 7.43
N ASN A 539 -7.44 -26.10 7.83
CA ASN A 539 -6.74 -26.76 8.91
C ASN A 539 -6.38 -25.78 10.05
N PRO A 540 -6.23 -26.26 11.30
CA PRO A 540 -5.58 -25.53 12.38
C PRO A 540 -4.14 -25.13 11.95
N ILE A 541 -3.62 -24.05 12.54
CA ILE A 541 -2.27 -23.60 12.21
C ILE A 541 -1.22 -24.61 12.65
N HIS A 542 -0.25 -24.87 11.78
CA HIS A 542 0.97 -25.64 12.03
C HIS A 542 2.19 -24.86 11.55
N ARG A 543 3.40 -25.35 11.85
CA ARG A 543 4.65 -24.64 11.56
C ARG A 543 4.87 -24.38 10.07
N GLY A 544 4.38 -25.24 9.19
CA GLY A 544 4.40 -25.00 7.74
C GLY A 544 3.58 -23.77 7.34
N HIS A 545 2.33 -23.65 7.84
CA HIS A 545 1.50 -22.47 7.62
C HIS A 545 2.16 -21.20 8.17
N GLU A 546 2.68 -21.28 9.40
CA GLU A 546 3.38 -20.16 10.02
C GLU A 546 4.58 -19.68 9.19
N HIS A 547 5.42 -20.63 8.72
CA HIS A 547 6.56 -20.32 7.87
C HIS A 547 6.14 -19.62 6.57
N MET A 548 5.17 -20.18 5.83
CA MET A 548 4.67 -19.57 4.59
C MET A 548 4.12 -18.16 4.82
N GLN A 549 3.34 -17.96 5.88
CA GLN A 549 2.73 -16.68 6.22
C GLN A 549 3.77 -15.59 6.54
N LEU A 550 4.76 -15.92 7.36
CA LEU A 550 5.83 -14.99 7.76
C LEU A 550 6.78 -14.72 6.59
N LYS A 551 7.15 -15.74 5.84
CA LYS A 551 8.01 -15.62 4.67
C LYS A 551 7.35 -14.78 3.57
N ALA A 552 6.07 -14.99 3.31
CA ALA A 552 5.33 -14.17 2.35
C ALA A 552 5.29 -12.69 2.77
N LEU A 553 5.07 -12.39 4.07
CA LEU A 553 5.13 -11.02 4.58
C LEU A 553 6.50 -10.37 4.34
N GLU A 554 7.58 -11.12 4.60
CA GLU A 554 8.95 -10.66 4.41
C GLU A 554 9.27 -10.41 2.93
N ASP A 555 9.04 -11.42 2.07
CA ASP A 555 9.43 -11.39 0.66
C ASP A 555 8.65 -10.35 -0.15
N THR A 556 7.37 -10.14 0.18
CA THR A 556 6.54 -9.17 -0.53
C THR A 556 6.61 -7.76 0.06
N GLY A 557 7.12 -7.60 1.28
CA GLY A 557 7.08 -6.32 2.00
C GLY A 557 5.65 -5.82 2.25
N ALA A 558 4.67 -6.74 2.44
CA ALA A 558 3.28 -6.35 2.62
C ALA A 558 3.01 -5.67 3.97
N ASP A 559 1.98 -4.83 4.01
CA ASP A 559 1.56 -4.14 5.23
C ASP A 559 0.96 -5.11 6.23
N GLY A 560 0.25 -6.14 5.73
CA GLY A 560 -0.39 -7.11 6.59
C GLY A 560 -0.83 -8.39 5.90
N LEU A 561 -1.17 -9.35 6.76
CA LEU A 561 -1.67 -10.68 6.42
C LEU A 561 -3.12 -10.80 6.86
N TYR A 562 -3.99 -11.21 5.95
CA TYR A 562 -5.38 -11.57 6.19
C TYR A 562 -5.53 -13.08 6.19
N ILE A 563 -5.61 -13.68 7.37
CA ILE A 563 -5.85 -15.11 7.56
C ILE A 563 -7.35 -15.36 7.50
N ASN A 564 -7.78 -16.25 6.60
CA ASN A 564 -9.17 -16.42 6.25
C ASN A 564 -9.55 -17.92 6.16
N PRO A 565 -9.64 -18.64 7.32
CA PRO A 565 -10.00 -20.04 7.36
C PRO A 565 -11.42 -20.30 6.88
N VAL A 566 -11.64 -21.46 6.26
CA VAL A 566 -12.96 -21.93 5.83
C VAL A 566 -13.68 -22.57 7.03
N ILE A 567 -14.82 -22.03 7.34
CA ILE A 567 -15.59 -22.50 8.51
C ILE A 567 -16.88 -23.23 8.16
N ARG A 568 -17.37 -23.18 6.92
CA ARG A 568 -18.61 -23.85 6.46
C ARG A 568 -18.63 -24.02 4.94
N PRO A 569 -19.35 -24.99 4.41
CA PRO A 569 -19.75 -26.25 5.09
C PRO A 569 -18.52 -27.12 5.36
N LYS A 570 -18.69 -28.15 6.19
CA LYS A 570 -17.65 -29.13 6.53
C LYS A 570 -18.15 -30.53 6.19
N GLU A 571 -17.24 -31.40 5.73
CA GLU A 571 -17.51 -32.80 5.44
C GLU A 571 -17.02 -33.71 6.57
N CYS A 572 -17.48 -34.97 6.58
CA CYS A 572 -17.03 -35.95 7.56
C CYS A 572 -15.51 -36.12 7.53
N GLY A 573 -14.88 -36.01 8.70
CA GLY A 573 -13.40 -36.05 8.83
C GLY A 573 -12.70 -34.69 8.75
N ASP A 574 -13.39 -33.61 8.38
CA ASP A 574 -12.86 -32.26 8.45
C ASP A 574 -12.70 -31.77 9.88
N PHE A 575 -11.78 -30.82 10.09
CA PHE A 575 -11.74 -30.10 11.37
C PHE A 575 -12.99 -29.25 11.56
N MET A 576 -13.54 -29.30 12.77
CA MET A 576 -14.59 -28.39 13.18
C MET A 576 -14.11 -26.92 13.12
N PRO A 577 -15.00 -25.96 12.83
CA PRO A 577 -14.62 -24.52 12.76
C PRO A 577 -13.97 -23.98 14.04
N GLY A 578 -14.50 -24.38 15.22
CA GLY A 578 -13.99 -23.93 16.51
C GLY A 578 -12.51 -24.19 16.74
N PRO A 579 -12.04 -25.43 16.62
CA PRO A 579 -10.62 -25.78 16.70
C PRO A 579 -9.71 -24.99 15.75
N ILE A 580 -10.15 -24.78 14.49
CA ILE A 580 -9.38 -24.00 13.53
C ILE A 580 -9.22 -22.56 14.02
N MET A 581 -10.33 -21.91 14.37
CA MET A 581 -10.30 -20.51 14.83
C MET A 581 -9.53 -20.36 16.13
N LEU A 582 -9.69 -21.31 17.08
CA LEU A 582 -8.96 -21.31 18.35
C LEU A 582 -7.44 -21.37 18.14
N SER A 583 -6.97 -22.20 17.22
CA SER A 583 -5.53 -22.35 16.94
C SER A 583 -4.90 -21.03 16.48
N TYR A 584 -5.54 -20.30 15.57
CA TYR A 584 -5.08 -18.99 15.11
C TYR A 584 -5.24 -17.91 16.18
N GLN A 585 -6.33 -17.92 16.93
CA GLN A 585 -6.55 -16.98 18.03
C GLN A 585 -5.47 -17.14 19.11
N THR A 586 -5.09 -18.37 19.44
CA THR A 586 -4.00 -18.68 20.39
C THR A 586 -2.68 -18.02 19.93
N MET A 587 -2.36 -18.10 18.65
CA MET A 587 -1.15 -17.48 18.10
C MET A 587 -1.18 -15.95 18.24
N LEU A 588 -2.33 -15.33 18.01
CA LEU A 588 -2.51 -13.88 18.14
C LEU A 588 -2.45 -13.42 19.59
N ASP A 589 -3.14 -14.12 20.51
CA ASP A 589 -3.21 -13.77 21.93
C ASP A 589 -1.85 -13.86 22.62
N LEU A 590 -1.02 -14.81 22.20
CA LEU A 590 0.35 -14.99 22.69
C LEU A 590 1.37 -14.10 21.97
N GLY A 591 0.94 -13.28 21.01
CA GLY A 591 1.84 -12.38 20.28
C GLY A 591 2.90 -13.09 19.42
N LEU A 592 2.59 -14.29 18.93
CA LEU A 592 3.51 -15.09 18.10
C LEU A 592 3.55 -14.63 16.63
N PHE A 593 2.62 -13.79 16.23
CA PHE A 593 2.65 -13.05 14.96
C PHE A 593 3.20 -11.63 15.15
N PRO A 594 3.76 -11.01 14.09
CA PRO A 594 4.19 -9.62 14.14
C PRO A 594 3.05 -8.69 14.55
N LYS A 595 3.29 -7.89 15.59
CA LYS A 595 2.27 -7.02 16.18
C LYS A 595 1.68 -6.05 15.15
N GLY A 596 0.36 -6.02 15.07
CA GLY A 596 -0.36 -5.12 14.18
C GLY A 596 -0.38 -5.52 12.71
N LYS A 597 0.27 -6.63 12.32
CA LYS A 597 0.42 -7.11 10.94
C LYS A 597 -0.58 -8.18 10.54
N VAL A 598 -1.38 -8.73 11.44
CA VAL A 598 -2.28 -9.85 11.14
C VAL A 598 -3.73 -9.51 11.49
N ILE A 599 -4.64 -9.86 10.60
CA ILE A 599 -6.10 -9.87 10.81
C ILE A 599 -6.58 -11.29 10.60
N LEU A 600 -7.29 -11.82 11.60
CA LEU A 600 -7.98 -13.08 11.51
C LEU A 600 -9.44 -12.84 11.12
N GLY A 601 -9.82 -13.36 9.97
CA GLY A 601 -11.21 -13.44 9.53
C GLY A 601 -11.62 -14.89 9.34
N SER A 602 -12.70 -15.11 8.62
CA SER A 602 -13.14 -16.42 8.15
C SER A 602 -14.00 -16.28 6.90
N VAL A 603 -14.17 -17.36 6.17
CA VAL A 603 -15.05 -17.39 5.01
C VAL A 603 -16.03 -18.57 5.09
N ALA A 604 -17.27 -18.28 4.79
CA ALA A 604 -18.30 -19.29 4.57
C ALA A 604 -18.34 -19.64 3.08
N ALA A 605 -17.52 -20.60 2.68
CA ALA A 605 -17.38 -21.09 1.30
C ALA A 605 -17.17 -22.60 1.32
N TYR A 606 -17.35 -23.26 0.19
CA TYR A 606 -17.15 -24.68 0.04
C TYR A 606 -16.23 -25.00 -1.13
N SER A 607 -15.52 -26.14 -1.02
CA SER A 607 -14.65 -26.63 -2.08
C SER A 607 -15.47 -27.02 -3.29
N ARG A 608 -15.05 -26.51 -4.44
CA ARG A 608 -15.70 -26.81 -5.74
C ARG A 608 -14.98 -27.92 -6.47
N TYR A 609 -13.76 -28.26 -6.05
CA TYR A 609 -12.91 -29.30 -6.63
C TYR A 609 -12.56 -29.04 -8.09
N ALA A 610 -12.39 -27.78 -8.46
CA ALA A 610 -12.20 -27.34 -9.84
C ALA A 610 -10.72 -27.08 -10.21
N GLY A 611 -9.77 -27.57 -9.41
CA GLY A 611 -8.34 -27.47 -9.71
C GLY A 611 -7.87 -26.02 -9.92
N PRO A 612 -7.15 -25.72 -11.03
CA PRO A 612 -6.60 -24.39 -11.27
C PRO A 612 -7.66 -23.30 -11.40
N ARG A 613 -8.87 -23.63 -11.87
CA ARG A 613 -10.01 -22.70 -11.89
C ARG A 613 -10.39 -22.22 -10.50
N GLU A 614 -10.35 -23.11 -9.50
CA GLU A 614 -10.66 -22.79 -8.12
C GLU A 614 -9.59 -21.93 -7.47
N ILE A 615 -8.31 -22.14 -7.79
CA ILE A 615 -7.19 -21.29 -7.33
C ILE A 615 -7.43 -19.84 -7.74
N VAL A 616 -7.69 -19.61 -9.04
CA VAL A 616 -7.94 -18.25 -9.55
C VAL A 616 -9.21 -17.65 -8.95
N PHE A 617 -10.32 -18.41 -8.91
CA PHE A 617 -11.57 -17.97 -8.31
C PHE A 617 -11.38 -17.53 -6.84
N THR A 618 -10.65 -18.34 -6.07
CA THR A 618 -10.38 -18.05 -4.66
C THR A 618 -9.51 -16.80 -4.52
N ALA A 619 -8.53 -16.62 -5.43
CA ALA A 619 -7.74 -15.40 -5.49
C ALA A 619 -8.59 -14.17 -5.80
N LEU A 620 -9.51 -14.25 -6.78
CA LEU A 620 -10.46 -13.17 -7.10
C LEU A 620 -11.35 -12.79 -5.91
N CYS A 621 -11.81 -13.78 -5.15
CA CYS A 621 -12.55 -13.53 -3.90
C CYS A 621 -11.70 -12.74 -2.88
N ARG A 622 -10.39 -13.04 -2.76
CA ARG A 622 -9.48 -12.29 -1.86
C ARG A 622 -9.17 -10.91 -2.40
N LYS A 623 -9.06 -10.75 -3.71
CA LYS A 623 -8.98 -9.42 -4.35
C LYS A 623 -10.19 -8.57 -3.98
N ASN A 624 -11.39 -9.13 -4.03
CA ASN A 624 -12.61 -8.44 -3.60
C ASN A 624 -12.56 -8.04 -2.12
N MET A 625 -11.95 -8.85 -1.27
CA MET A 625 -11.72 -8.52 0.14
C MET A 625 -10.61 -7.48 0.36
N GLY A 626 -9.87 -7.08 -0.69
CA GLY A 626 -8.82 -6.06 -0.63
C GLY A 626 -7.40 -6.60 -0.60
N CYS A 627 -7.20 -7.91 -0.79
CA CYS A 627 -5.87 -8.52 -0.86
C CYS A 627 -5.24 -8.27 -2.23
N SER A 628 -3.98 -7.78 -2.23
CA SER A 628 -3.15 -7.61 -3.43
C SER A 628 -2.30 -8.84 -3.75
N HIS A 629 -2.12 -9.73 -2.74
CA HIS A 629 -1.35 -10.97 -2.85
C HIS A 629 -2.13 -12.12 -2.23
N TYR A 630 -1.87 -13.33 -2.71
CA TYR A 630 -2.54 -14.52 -2.21
C TYR A 630 -1.55 -15.70 -2.17
N ILE A 631 -1.44 -16.35 -1.01
CA ILE A 631 -0.56 -17.51 -0.80
C ILE A 631 -1.23 -18.75 -1.38
N ILE A 632 -0.49 -19.46 -2.23
CA ILE A 632 -0.86 -20.76 -2.79
C ILE A 632 0.11 -21.82 -2.26
N CYS A 633 -0.42 -22.89 -1.69
CA CYS A 633 0.32 -24.08 -1.31
C CYS A 633 -0.19 -25.29 -2.10
N ASN A 634 0.60 -26.36 -2.12
CA ASN A 634 0.31 -27.56 -2.91
C ASN A 634 -1.00 -28.27 -2.51
N ASP A 635 -1.47 -28.10 -1.27
CA ASP A 635 -2.69 -28.71 -0.73
C ASP A 635 -3.97 -27.90 -0.97
N HIS A 636 -3.93 -26.92 -1.88
CA HIS A 636 -4.99 -25.90 -2.01
C HIS A 636 -6.31 -26.42 -2.60
N THR A 637 -6.29 -27.50 -3.38
CA THR A 637 -7.45 -27.94 -4.18
C THR A 637 -8.10 -29.25 -3.72
N GLY A 638 -7.46 -30.00 -2.81
CA GLY A 638 -8.00 -31.25 -2.25
C GLY A 638 -8.23 -32.39 -3.27
N VAL A 639 -7.71 -32.27 -4.49
CA VAL A 639 -7.87 -33.24 -5.60
C VAL A 639 -6.56 -33.47 -6.34
N GLU A 640 -5.49 -33.73 -5.60
CA GLU A 640 -4.14 -34.00 -6.13
C GLU A 640 -4.09 -35.09 -7.23
N TYR A 641 -5.02 -36.04 -7.21
CA TYR A 641 -5.10 -37.12 -8.19
C TYR A 641 -5.58 -36.67 -9.59
N PHE A 642 -6.18 -35.49 -9.71
CA PHE A 642 -6.81 -35.07 -10.98
C PHE A 642 -6.09 -33.92 -11.69
N HIS A 643 -5.16 -33.22 -11.00
CA HIS A 643 -4.46 -32.06 -11.56
C HIS A 643 -2.99 -32.05 -11.16
N ALA A 644 -2.09 -32.05 -12.17
CA ALA A 644 -0.65 -31.91 -11.93
C ALA A 644 -0.29 -30.42 -11.66
N LEU A 645 0.66 -30.15 -10.76
CA LEU A 645 1.10 -28.80 -10.37
C LEU A 645 1.58 -27.95 -11.56
N GLU A 646 2.35 -28.55 -12.48
CA GLU A 646 2.84 -27.86 -13.68
C GLU A 646 1.68 -27.37 -14.57
N SER A 647 0.61 -28.15 -14.71
CA SER A 647 -0.57 -27.77 -15.47
C SER A 647 -1.37 -26.63 -14.80
N ASN A 648 -1.29 -26.48 -13.47
CA ASN A 648 -1.94 -25.39 -12.75
C ASN A 648 -1.26 -24.05 -13.05
N GLN A 649 0.07 -24.01 -13.09
CA GLN A 649 0.82 -22.80 -13.36
C GLN A 649 0.65 -22.33 -14.80
N GLU A 650 0.76 -23.24 -15.78
CA GLU A 650 0.52 -22.94 -17.20
C GLU A 650 -0.89 -22.37 -17.44
N PHE A 651 -1.91 -22.95 -16.80
CA PHE A 651 -3.27 -22.45 -16.88
C PHE A 651 -3.38 -21.01 -16.33
N ILE A 652 -2.81 -20.74 -15.15
CA ILE A 652 -2.85 -19.42 -14.52
C ILE A 652 -2.14 -18.38 -15.39
N GLU A 653 -0.96 -18.71 -15.93
CA GLU A 653 -0.18 -17.85 -16.83
C GLU A 653 -0.94 -17.53 -18.13
N SER A 654 -1.71 -18.47 -18.65
CA SER A 654 -2.51 -18.29 -19.88
C SER A 654 -3.61 -17.24 -19.74
N LEU A 655 -4.09 -16.96 -18.51
CA LEU A 655 -5.15 -15.98 -18.24
C LEU A 655 -4.67 -14.53 -18.32
N GLY A 656 -3.35 -14.29 -18.13
CA GLY A 656 -2.77 -12.96 -18.01
C GLY A 656 -2.96 -12.34 -16.63
N ASP A 657 -2.85 -11.01 -16.54
CA ASP A 657 -2.98 -10.29 -15.26
C ASP A 657 -4.47 -10.12 -14.87
N PHE A 658 -4.83 -10.65 -13.71
CA PHE A 658 -6.16 -10.47 -13.10
C PHE A 658 -6.14 -9.60 -11.83
N GLY A 659 -5.00 -8.90 -11.61
CA GLY A 659 -4.87 -7.85 -10.61
C GLY A 659 -4.71 -8.33 -9.16
N ILE A 660 -4.26 -9.56 -8.95
CA ILE A 660 -3.80 -10.09 -7.66
C ILE A 660 -2.60 -11.01 -7.89
N GLN A 661 -1.52 -10.83 -7.14
CA GLN A 661 -0.32 -11.65 -7.27
C GLN A 661 -0.45 -12.96 -6.49
N LEU A 662 -0.09 -14.06 -7.12
CA LEU A 662 -0.01 -15.35 -6.46
C LEU A 662 1.40 -15.59 -5.93
N VAL A 663 1.50 -15.98 -4.67
CA VAL A 663 2.75 -16.31 -3.99
C VAL A 663 2.77 -17.81 -3.76
N PHE A 664 3.51 -18.52 -4.60
CA PHE A 664 3.58 -19.97 -4.57
C PHE A 664 4.59 -20.45 -3.53
N PHE A 665 4.19 -21.45 -2.78
CA PHE A 665 5.07 -22.18 -1.85
C PHE A 665 5.03 -23.68 -2.15
N ASP A 666 6.20 -24.27 -2.22
CA ASP A 666 6.35 -25.72 -2.18
C ASP A 666 5.97 -26.27 -0.78
N THR A 667 5.78 -27.58 -0.70
CA THR A 667 5.58 -28.25 0.60
C THR A 667 6.70 -27.88 1.55
N VAL A 668 6.34 -27.32 2.71
CA VAL A 668 7.31 -26.89 3.72
C VAL A 668 7.84 -28.11 4.46
N GLY A 669 9.15 -28.21 4.57
CA GLY A 669 9.85 -29.18 5.38
C GLY A 669 10.62 -28.52 6.52
N TYR A 670 11.07 -29.34 7.46
CA TYR A 670 11.95 -28.97 8.56
C TYR A 670 13.20 -29.81 8.54
N ASP A 671 14.37 -29.17 8.50
CA ASP A 671 15.67 -29.83 8.60
C ASP A 671 16.06 -29.94 10.07
N THR A 672 16.08 -31.18 10.58
CA THR A 672 16.43 -31.47 11.97
C THR A 672 17.91 -31.22 12.29
N SER A 673 18.78 -31.14 11.29
CA SER A 673 20.22 -30.89 11.47
C SER A 673 20.56 -29.41 11.62
N THR A 674 19.85 -28.55 10.90
CA THR A 674 20.04 -27.07 10.89
C THR A 674 19.01 -26.32 11.69
N ALA A 675 17.92 -27.00 12.10
CA ALA A 675 16.73 -26.42 12.74
C ALA A 675 16.05 -25.32 11.90
N CYS A 676 16.09 -25.43 10.56
CA CYS A 676 15.54 -24.48 9.63
C CYS A 676 14.32 -25.04 8.88
N TYR A 677 13.41 -24.14 8.51
CA TYR A 677 12.28 -24.44 7.61
C TYR A 677 12.62 -24.00 6.18
N GLY A 678 12.17 -24.77 5.20
CA GLY A 678 12.35 -24.49 3.78
C GLY A 678 11.54 -25.44 2.91
N PRO A 679 11.70 -25.41 1.56
CA PRO A 679 11.10 -26.40 0.68
C PRO A 679 11.51 -27.83 1.05
N ALA A 680 10.54 -28.74 1.14
CA ALA A 680 10.82 -30.14 1.49
C ALA A 680 11.74 -30.85 0.48
N SER A 681 11.88 -30.31 -0.72
CA SER A 681 12.73 -30.79 -1.80
C SER A 681 14.21 -30.41 -1.66
N ASP A 682 14.57 -29.46 -0.79
CA ASP A 682 15.93 -28.86 -0.75
C ASP A 682 17.01 -29.80 -0.24
N SER A 683 16.68 -30.76 0.61
CA SER A 683 17.65 -31.75 1.08
C SER A 683 17.01 -33.07 1.54
N VAL A 684 17.83 -34.14 1.56
CA VAL A 684 17.41 -35.48 2.03
C VAL A 684 17.04 -35.48 3.53
N ASN A 685 17.52 -34.48 4.29
CA ASN A 685 17.28 -34.35 5.73
C ASN A 685 16.03 -33.54 6.06
N MET A 686 15.30 -33.02 5.02
CA MET A 686 14.06 -32.30 5.19
C MET A 686 12.90 -33.25 5.47
N HIS A 687 12.22 -33.03 6.58
CA HIS A 687 11.01 -33.74 6.95
C HIS A 687 9.79 -32.87 6.56
N ALA A 688 9.02 -33.30 5.58
CA ALA A 688 7.81 -32.59 5.16
C ALA A 688 6.82 -32.47 6.32
N ILE A 689 6.18 -31.30 6.41
CA ILE A 689 5.05 -31.08 7.34
C ILE A 689 3.78 -31.45 6.59
N ASP A 690 3.14 -32.53 7.02
CA ASP A 690 1.96 -33.11 6.39
C ASP A 690 0.74 -32.99 7.29
N ASP A 691 -0.31 -32.40 6.77
CA ASP A 691 -1.61 -32.23 7.42
C ASP A 691 -2.25 -33.59 7.80
N THR A 692 -2.05 -34.62 6.98
CA THR A 692 -2.57 -35.97 7.22
C THR A 692 -1.93 -36.58 8.48
N GLN A 693 -0.64 -36.38 8.65
CA GLN A 693 0.07 -36.83 9.87
C GLN A 693 -0.41 -36.07 11.11
N ILE A 694 -0.57 -34.74 10.99
CA ILE A 694 -1.10 -33.91 12.09
C ILE A 694 -2.50 -34.38 12.51
N ARG A 695 -3.39 -34.64 11.55
CA ARG A 695 -4.71 -35.21 11.80
C ARG A 695 -4.65 -36.55 12.53
N ALA A 696 -3.75 -37.45 12.08
CA ALA A 696 -3.55 -38.75 12.71
C ALA A 696 -3.09 -38.62 14.17
N TYR A 697 -2.08 -37.79 14.44
CA TYR A 697 -1.62 -37.51 15.81
C TYR A 697 -2.74 -37.00 16.71
N LEU A 698 -3.54 -36.06 16.24
CA LEU A 698 -4.66 -35.50 17.02
C LEU A 698 -5.78 -36.51 17.27
N ARG A 699 -6.11 -37.36 16.30
CA ARG A 699 -7.09 -38.44 16.46
C ARG A 699 -6.63 -39.49 17.45
N ASP A 700 -5.35 -39.88 17.41
CA ASP A 700 -4.74 -40.87 18.29
C ASP A 700 -4.42 -40.30 19.68
N GLY A 701 -4.62 -39.01 19.93
CA GLY A 701 -4.25 -38.36 21.19
C GLY A 701 -2.74 -38.30 21.45
N LYS A 702 -1.90 -38.50 20.40
CA LYS A 702 -0.44 -38.48 20.48
C LYS A 702 0.09 -37.04 20.52
N SER A 703 1.29 -36.86 21.09
CA SER A 703 2.01 -35.59 21.03
C SER A 703 2.57 -35.37 19.65
N ILE A 704 2.32 -34.17 19.10
CA ILE A 704 2.88 -33.73 17.80
C ILE A 704 4.26 -33.14 18.06
N PRO A 705 5.29 -33.43 17.24
CA PRO A 705 6.59 -32.76 17.38
C PRO A 705 6.44 -31.23 17.29
N GLU A 706 7.20 -30.49 18.13
CA GLU A 706 7.15 -29.02 18.17
C GLU A 706 7.51 -28.38 16.81
N TRP A 707 8.37 -29.01 16.04
CA TRP A 707 8.70 -28.56 14.69
C TRP A 707 7.58 -28.74 13.66
N MET A 708 6.54 -29.56 13.97
CA MET A 708 5.33 -29.67 13.15
C MET A 708 4.24 -28.70 13.62
N MET A 709 3.99 -28.64 14.93
CA MET A 709 2.95 -27.79 15.53
C MET A 709 3.39 -27.29 16.91
N ARG A 710 3.25 -26.00 17.15
CA ARG A 710 3.62 -25.39 18.44
C ARG A 710 2.88 -26.05 19.60
N GLU A 711 3.61 -26.29 20.70
CA GLU A 711 3.04 -26.91 21.90
C GLU A 711 1.83 -26.15 22.43
N VAL A 712 1.89 -24.80 22.47
CA VAL A 712 0.77 -23.97 22.90
C VAL A 712 -0.50 -24.13 22.04
N VAL A 713 -0.35 -24.40 20.74
CA VAL A 713 -1.46 -24.70 19.84
C VAL A 713 -2.01 -26.11 20.15
N GLN A 714 -1.12 -27.10 20.34
CA GLN A 714 -1.53 -28.45 20.73
C GLN A 714 -2.28 -28.46 22.05
N GLU A 715 -1.83 -27.71 23.06
CA GLU A 715 -2.48 -27.57 24.35
C GLU A 715 -3.88 -26.95 24.22
N SER A 716 -4.00 -25.90 23.39
CA SER A 716 -5.30 -25.28 23.15
C SER A 716 -6.31 -26.26 22.52
N LEU A 717 -5.88 -27.06 21.53
CA LEU A 717 -6.72 -28.09 20.91
C LEU A 717 -7.06 -29.23 21.87
N ARG A 718 -6.10 -29.70 22.68
CA ARG A 718 -6.34 -30.74 23.71
C ARG A 718 -7.32 -30.25 24.78
N SER A 719 -7.28 -28.97 25.12
CA SER A 719 -8.22 -28.39 26.08
C SER A 719 -9.67 -28.47 25.58
N GLU A 720 -9.92 -28.39 24.28
CA GLU A 720 -11.27 -28.58 23.73
C GLU A 720 -11.71 -30.04 23.82
N ILE A 721 -10.81 -30.99 23.55
CA ILE A 721 -11.12 -32.43 23.77
C ILE A 721 -11.46 -32.69 25.24
N ALA A 722 -10.71 -32.11 26.17
CA ALA A 722 -10.97 -32.27 27.62
C ALA A 722 -12.33 -31.70 28.06
N LYS A 723 -12.88 -30.74 27.27
CA LYS A 723 -14.23 -30.17 27.46
C LYS A 723 -15.33 -30.99 26.75
N ASN A 724 -15.05 -32.22 26.31
CA ASN A 724 -15.94 -33.10 25.53
C ASN A 724 -16.40 -32.49 24.19
N LYS A 725 -15.57 -31.64 23.57
CA LYS A 725 -15.80 -31.15 22.21
C LYS A 725 -15.01 -31.99 21.20
N THR A 726 -15.65 -32.35 20.10
CA THR A 726 -14.99 -33.04 19.01
C THR A 726 -14.13 -32.06 18.19
N LEU A 727 -12.94 -32.49 17.76
CA LEU A 727 -12.10 -31.69 16.84
C LEU A 727 -12.53 -31.85 15.38
N PHE A 728 -13.18 -32.98 15.07
CA PHE A 728 -13.54 -33.37 13.71
C PHE A 728 -15.04 -33.49 13.53
N VAL A 729 -15.50 -33.32 12.31
CA VAL A 729 -16.90 -33.61 11.91
C VAL A 729 -17.07 -35.13 11.84
N GLU A 730 -18.05 -35.66 12.52
CA GLU A 730 -18.41 -37.10 12.56
C GLU A 730 -19.18 -37.54 11.29
#